data_8e7dce6b3defd74f154837c6912cb5ef
#
_entry.id   8e7dce6b3defd74f154837c6912cb5ef
#
_cell.length_a   1.000
_cell.length_b   1.000
_cell.length_c   1.000
_cell.angle_alpha   90.00
_cell.angle_beta   90.00
_cell.angle_gamma   90.00
#
_symmetry.space_group_name_H-M   'P 1'
#
loop_
_entity.id
_entity.type
_entity.pdbx_description
1 polymer ?
#
loop_
_entity_poly.entity_id
_entity_poly.type
_entity_poly.pdbx_seq_one_letter_code
_entity_poly.pdbx_strand_id
1 'polypeptide(L)'
;MRTSWYTLALALGAALPLASQQLPRPAESFGFEPGADYQLADYEQMIAYYRQLDAASDRVQMSEIGRSARGQPMYLVIVSSEENLRNLERWRTIAEQLAAGRVPEEEARRLSKEGRAVVWIDGGLDDQEYATGQLMPELIYHVAADDTDEMRKIRGNVVALLMPHMNPEASASDVTWYRTYRGTPFEVTEPPRLGQPYTGSDNNRDWFMITQPETWAASRIFYHVWYPQILYNHHQTGPAYTRIVIPPYSDPVNPDIHPGVTAGVNLVGAAMAARYAAQRMPGYVSRVIYDMWWNGGMRLAPYYHNIIGILTETSHAFPTPTRYDTTAWPETIEARKGDTPRTDGTSIFYANPWKAPVSRFRDAIDYMYHASIAVLNLAANYREETQFNRWRMARDNIEAGERGGPYAYVLPADQWDPSAARDMVNVFRKGGVEVQRATQAFRAGGREYAAGSYVLFTAQANRPLIMNLMERQRYPDRRLYRGGPPEPPYDLSGWTLSMQMGADVVRIDERFTASAEAVRDTLPPSGDVRGTGGFGWSLSPNANASAKAVNLLLAQGERVLRAREAGTFVIERRGQTEQRVRAAAQEAGVVFTALSARPGGTLTPLRRPRVGLYKSWVAVDDLGWTLWLLEQYAFAVDTLHNADIQTGDLSRYDVILFPDQAANVILNGRAPGTMPDAFVGGVGATGVAALDRYVRNGGTIVAFDDASDFVAEQLGLPVRNAVAGISDNEFFIPGSLVRAAVDTAHPLAQGMRPEVATFFRRSRAFEVLRLSRTREGGRVETAAPAEPPVEVVVRYSRENILMSGWGIGQERHLAGRPAMVRVPHGQGAAVLFAFQPQFRSQPRGTYKLIFNALFGATVP
;
A
#
# COMPACT_ATOMS: atom_id res chain seq x y z
N MET A 1 -26.96 82.90 -34.55
CA MET A 1 -27.18 83.45 -33.16
C MET A 1 -27.46 82.34 -32.21
N ARG A 2 -26.81 82.38 -31.05
CA ARG A 2 -26.80 81.50 -29.91
C ARG A 2 -25.88 80.27 -29.99
N THR A 3 -24.68 80.58 -29.56
CA THR A 3 -23.62 79.65 -29.08
C THR A 3 -24.04 78.97 -27.79
N SER A 4 -23.97 77.58 -27.71
CA SER A 4 -24.09 76.83 -26.47
C SER A 4 -22.77 76.13 -26.19
N TRP A 5 -22.15 76.50 -25.09
CA TRP A 5 -20.95 75.89 -24.52
C TRP A 5 -21.32 74.63 -23.77
N TYR A 6 -20.77 73.47 -24.12
CA TYR A 6 -20.78 72.25 -23.24
C TYR A 6 -19.48 72.17 -22.49
N THR A 7 -19.63 72.30 -21.19
CA THR A 7 -18.52 72.07 -20.23
C THR A 7 -18.37 70.55 -20.00
N LEU A 8 -17.23 70.01 -20.41
CA LEU A 8 -16.85 68.63 -20.15
C LEU A 8 -16.28 68.55 -18.71
N ALA A 9 -17.00 67.97 -17.76
CA ALA A 9 -16.48 67.66 -16.43
C ALA A 9 -15.68 66.33 -16.48
N LEU A 10 -14.34 66.38 -16.38
CA LEU A 10 -13.47 65.27 -16.11
C LEU A 10 -13.70 64.81 -14.66
N ALA A 11 -14.33 63.67 -14.45
CA ALA A 11 -14.32 62.95 -13.19
C ALA A 11 -12.97 62.19 -13.05
N LEU A 12 -12.04 62.75 -12.26
CA LEU A 12 -10.90 61.98 -11.74
C LEU A 12 -11.45 60.94 -10.75
N GLY A 13 -11.58 59.69 -11.18
CA GLY A 13 -11.77 58.57 -10.31
C GLY A 13 -10.46 58.34 -9.53
N ALA A 14 -10.43 58.74 -8.28
CA ALA A 14 -9.36 58.31 -7.36
C ALA A 14 -9.52 56.80 -7.16
N ALA A 15 -8.63 56.03 -7.72
CA ALA A 15 -8.46 54.63 -7.33
C ALA A 15 -7.99 54.60 -5.89
N LEU A 16 -8.90 54.32 -4.97
CA LEU A 16 -8.55 54.01 -3.61
C LEU A 16 -7.64 52.77 -3.67
N PRO A 17 -6.49 52.77 -2.96
CA PRO A 17 -5.71 51.55 -2.84
C PRO A 17 -6.63 50.51 -2.17
N LEU A 18 -6.83 49.37 -2.84
CA LEU A 18 -7.43 48.21 -2.19
C LEU A 18 -6.59 47.96 -0.95
N ALA A 19 -7.18 48.23 0.21
CA ALA A 19 -6.59 47.75 1.46
C ALA A 19 -6.32 46.25 1.26
N SER A 20 -5.08 45.83 1.46
CA SER A 20 -4.76 44.38 1.39
C SER A 20 -5.66 43.70 2.41
N GLN A 21 -6.66 42.99 1.92
CA GLN A 21 -7.59 42.25 2.75
C GLN A 21 -6.76 41.24 3.55
N GLN A 22 -6.72 41.40 4.85
CA GLN A 22 -5.99 40.51 5.73
C GLN A 22 -6.60 39.12 5.55
N LEU A 23 -5.78 38.09 5.22
CA LEU A 23 -6.27 36.74 5.04
C LEU A 23 -6.95 36.24 6.32
N PRO A 24 -8.09 35.54 6.19
CA PRO A 24 -8.78 35.01 7.38
C PRO A 24 -7.91 34.01 8.12
N ARG A 25 -7.83 34.12 9.45
CA ARG A 25 -7.11 33.13 10.27
C ARG A 25 -7.92 31.84 10.40
N PRO A 26 -7.26 30.66 10.57
CA PRO A 26 -7.97 29.41 10.80
C PRO A 26 -8.99 29.49 11.93
N ALA A 27 -8.64 30.11 13.04
CA ALA A 27 -9.50 30.27 14.21
C ALA A 27 -10.79 31.06 13.92
N GLU A 28 -10.75 32.03 13.01
CA GLU A 28 -11.93 32.80 12.59
C GLU A 28 -12.94 31.94 11.83
N SER A 29 -12.45 30.96 11.09
CA SER A 29 -13.28 30.03 10.31
C SER A 29 -13.77 28.83 11.14
N PHE A 30 -12.97 28.35 12.09
CA PHE A 30 -13.30 27.15 12.88
C PHE A 30 -13.98 27.46 14.21
N GLY A 31 -13.82 28.70 14.73
CA GLY A 31 -14.26 29.09 16.07
C GLY A 31 -13.32 28.66 17.20
N PHE A 32 -12.16 28.06 16.86
CA PHE A 32 -11.11 27.66 17.79
C PHE A 32 -9.75 27.65 17.10
N GLU A 33 -8.66 27.78 17.86
CA GLU A 33 -7.29 27.67 17.34
C GLU A 33 -6.96 26.22 16.98
N PRO A 34 -6.32 25.93 15.84
CA PRO A 34 -5.79 24.61 15.56
C PRO A 34 -4.94 24.08 16.71
N GLY A 35 -5.20 22.85 17.16
CA GLY A 35 -4.51 22.29 18.33
C GLY A 35 -5.11 22.64 19.68
N ALA A 36 -6.22 23.37 19.74
CA ALA A 36 -6.94 23.58 21.00
C ALA A 36 -7.38 22.25 21.60
N ASP A 37 -7.22 22.10 22.91
CA ASP A 37 -7.64 20.90 23.64
C ASP A 37 -9.10 20.57 23.35
N TYR A 38 -9.39 19.28 23.07
CA TYR A 38 -10.72 18.73 22.79
C TYR A 38 -11.43 19.27 21.53
N GLN A 39 -10.72 19.96 20.62
CA GLN A 39 -11.28 20.54 19.41
C GLN A 39 -10.63 19.94 18.15
N LEU A 40 -11.45 19.67 17.16
CA LEU A 40 -11.02 19.20 15.83
C LEU A 40 -11.86 19.88 14.75
N ALA A 41 -11.22 20.38 13.69
CA ALA A 41 -11.90 20.74 12.44
C ALA A 41 -12.08 19.47 11.60
N ASP A 42 -13.27 19.30 11.00
CA ASP A 42 -13.45 18.19 10.05
C ASP A 42 -12.95 18.56 8.65
N TYR A 43 -12.87 17.53 7.80
CA TYR A 43 -12.34 17.70 6.43
C TYR A 43 -13.09 18.78 5.64
N GLU A 44 -14.41 18.84 5.75
CA GLU A 44 -15.23 19.83 5.01
C GLU A 44 -14.97 21.24 5.51
N GLN A 45 -14.83 21.45 6.82
CA GLN A 45 -14.46 22.74 7.41
C GLN A 45 -13.08 23.20 6.91
N MET A 46 -12.10 22.29 6.87
CA MET A 46 -10.77 22.61 6.36
C MET A 46 -10.80 22.96 4.87
N ILE A 47 -11.50 22.19 4.05
CA ILE A 47 -11.64 22.47 2.60
C ILE A 47 -12.37 23.80 2.34
N ALA A 48 -13.41 24.11 3.12
CA ALA A 48 -14.11 25.39 3.02
C ALA A 48 -13.17 26.57 3.35
N TYR A 49 -12.31 26.41 4.35
CA TYR A 49 -11.30 27.39 4.72
C TYR A 49 -10.25 27.60 3.61
N TYR A 50 -9.73 26.53 3.00
CA TYR A 50 -8.75 26.66 1.92
C TYR A 50 -9.34 27.35 0.67
N ARG A 51 -10.63 27.13 0.37
CA ARG A 51 -11.34 27.87 -0.68
C ARG A 51 -11.43 29.36 -0.36
N GLN A 52 -11.57 29.74 0.91
CA GLN A 52 -11.54 31.15 1.32
C GLN A 52 -10.14 31.77 1.10
N LEU A 53 -9.07 31.03 1.43
CA LEU A 53 -7.70 31.48 1.18
C LEU A 53 -7.40 31.62 -0.32
N ASP A 54 -7.80 30.63 -1.14
CA ASP A 54 -7.66 30.65 -2.60
C ASP A 54 -8.37 31.87 -3.22
N ALA A 55 -9.59 32.17 -2.77
CA ALA A 55 -10.35 33.32 -3.25
C ALA A 55 -9.80 34.67 -2.79
N ALA A 56 -9.09 34.72 -1.67
CA ALA A 56 -8.63 35.95 -1.01
C ALA A 56 -7.15 36.30 -1.33
N SER A 57 -6.38 35.42 -1.99
CA SER A 57 -4.94 35.61 -2.16
C SER A 57 -4.38 35.04 -3.47
N ASP A 58 -3.69 35.91 -4.22
CA ASP A 58 -2.91 35.49 -5.40
C ASP A 58 -1.66 34.63 -5.04
N ARG A 59 -1.44 34.31 -3.75
CA ARG A 59 -0.35 33.46 -3.23
C ARG A 59 -0.80 32.04 -2.97
N VAL A 60 -2.09 31.76 -3.11
CA VAL A 60 -2.70 30.44 -2.87
C VAL A 60 -3.45 30.01 -4.12
N GLN A 61 -3.29 28.75 -4.52
CA GLN A 61 -4.08 28.16 -5.60
C GLN A 61 -4.51 26.76 -5.17
N MET A 62 -5.81 26.49 -5.17
CA MET A 62 -6.38 25.19 -4.82
C MET A 62 -6.87 24.45 -6.08
N SER A 63 -6.64 23.14 -6.16
CA SER A 63 -7.10 22.32 -7.27
C SER A 63 -7.46 20.90 -6.82
N GLU A 64 -8.51 20.31 -7.42
CA GLU A 64 -8.83 18.90 -7.26
C GLU A 64 -7.82 18.06 -8.03
N ILE A 65 -7.17 17.11 -7.36
CA ILE A 65 -6.17 16.21 -7.95
C ILE A 65 -6.71 14.80 -8.23
N GLY A 66 -7.85 14.46 -7.68
CA GLY A 66 -8.49 13.15 -7.83
C GLY A 66 -9.62 12.96 -6.84
N ARG A 67 -10.09 11.73 -6.77
CA ARG A 67 -11.12 11.32 -5.81
C ARG A 67 -10.67 10.06 -5.09
N SER A 68 -11.08 9.94 -3.83
CA SER A 68 -10.85 8.77 -3.01
C SER A 68 -11.64 7.55 -3.47
N ALA A 69 -11.40 6.40 -2.87
CA ALA A 69 -12.12 5.15 -3.14
C ALA A 69 -13.64 5.24 -2.94
N ARG A 70 -14.12 6.17 -2.11
CA ARG A 70 -15.57 6.45 -1.91
C ARG A 70 -16.07 7.68 -2.65
N GLY A 71 -15.22 8.27 -3.50
CA GLY A 71 -15.60 9.38 -4.37
C GLY A 71 -15.46 10.77 -3.74
N GLN A 72 -14.90 10.90 -2.54
CA GLN A 72 -14.60 12.20 -1.94
C GLN A 72 -13.51 12.94 -2.74
N PRO A 73 -13.66 14.23 -3.04
CA PRO A 73 -12.65 14.98 -3.77
C PRO A 73 -11.39 15.19 -2.92
N MET A 74 -10.23 15.02 -3.54
CA MET A 74 -8.92 15.25 -2.96
C MET A 74 -8.32 16.52 -3.53
N TYR A 75 -7.87 17.42 -2.67
CA TYR A 75 -7.39 18.73 -3.07
C TYR A 75 -5.92 18.92 -2.76
N LEU A 76 -5.24 19.62 -3.64
CA LEU A 76 -3.88 20.15 -3.46
C LEU A 76 -3.94 21.66 -3.37
N VAL A 77 -3.29 22.24 -2.36
CA VAL A 77 -3.13 23.68 -2.18
C VAL A 77 -1.68 24.05 -2.51
N ILE A 78 -1.49 24.86 -3.53
CA ILE A 78 -0.17 25.36 -3.93
C ILE A 78 0.01 26.74 -3.32
N VAL A 79 1.11 26.93 -2.60
CA VAL A 79 1.46 28.22 -2.00
C VAL A 79 2.82 28.67 -2.51
N SER A 80 2.89 29.91 -3.04
CA SER A 80 4.13 30.52 -3.52
C SER A 80 3.95 32.05 -3.65
N SER A 81 4.92 32.77 -4.22
CA SER A 81 4.72 34.17 -4.57
C SER A 81 3.74 34.32 -5.74
N GLU A 82 3.10 35.47 -5.85
CA GLU A 82 2.16 35.79 -6.93
C GLU A 82 2.83 35.64 -8.32
N GLU A 83 4.10 36.00 -8.43
CA GLU A 83 4.89 35.79 -9.64
C GLU A 83 5.04 34.30 -9.97
N ASN A 84 5.36 33.49 -8.97
CA ASN A 84 5.54 32.05 -9.16
C ASN A 84 4.24 31.36 -9.56
N LEU A 85 3.10 31.71 -8.94
CA LEU A 85 1.80 31.14 -9.28
C LEU A 85 1.37 31.47 -10.71
N ARG A 86 1.70 32.67 -11.23
CA ARG A 86 1.49 32.99 -12.65
C ARG A 86 2.37 32.21 -13.61
N ASN A 87 3.45 31.62 -13.14
CA ASN A 87 4.44 30.92 -13.96
C ASN A 87 4.57 29.43 -13.66
N LEU A 88 3.55 28.77 -13.06
CA LEU A 88 3.62 27.36 -12.63
C LEU A 88 4.03 26.40 -13.74
N GLU A 89 3.55 26.62 -14.98
CA GLU A 89 3.90 25.78 -16.13
C GLU A 89 5.41 25.81 -16.43
N ARG A 90 6.04 26.99 -16.31
CA ARG A 90 7.49 27.13 -16.47
C ARG A 90 8.25 26.32 -15.40
N TRP A 91 7.80 26.40 -14.14
CA TRP A 91 8.44 25.68 -13.05
C TRP A 91 8.27 24.16 -13.18
N ARG A 92 7.11 23.69 -13.62
CA ARG A 92 6.88 22.27 -13.97
C ARG A 92 7.81 21.78 -15.06
N THR A 93 7.90 22.52 -16.16
CA THR A 93 8.78 22.18 -17.30
C THR A 93 10.24 22.08 -16.87
N ILE A 94 10.73 23.02 -16.05
CA ILE A 94 12.10 22.96 -15.52
C ILE A 94 12.28 21.73 -14.63
N ALA A 95 11.36 21.47 -13.69
CA ALA A 95 11.43 20.31 -12.81
C ALA A 95 11.42 18.99 -13.59
N GLU A 96 10.59 18.86 -14.63
CA GLU A 96 10.54 17.70 -15.52
C GLU A 96 11.88 17.47 -16.25
N GLN A 97 12.43 18.52 -16.86
CA GLN A 97 13.70 18.44 -17.61
C GLN A 97 14.86 18.01 -16.69
N LEU A 98 14.92 18.56 -15.48
CA LEU A 98 15.94 18.18 -14.50
C LEU A 98 15.71 16.75 -13.97
N ALA A 99 14.48 16.35 -13.71
CA ALA A 99 14.14 15.00 -13.26
C ALA A 99 14.44 13.93 -14.33
N ALA A 100 14.28 14.28 -15.62
CA ALA A 100 14.60 13.38 -16.73
C ALA A 100 16.10 13.12 -16.89
N GLY A 101 16.98 14.02 -16.43
CA GLY A 101 18.44 13.88 -16.48
C GLY A 101 19.06 13.85 -17.89
N ARG A 102 18.33 14.31 -18.92
CA ARG A 102 18.75 14.18 -20.33
C ARG A 102 19.38 15.44 -20.91
N VAL A 103 19.12 16.61 -20.31
CA VAL A 103 19.75 17.87 -20.74
C VAL A 103 21.25 17.86 -20.41
N PRO A 104 22.11 18.56 -21.22
CA PRO A 104 23.52 18.70 -20.88
C PRO A 104 23.73 19.40 -19.54
N GLU A 105 24.89 19.17 -18.89
CA GLU A 105 25.20 19.73 -17.56
C GLU A 105 25.12 21.26 -17.53
N GLU A 106 25.62 21.95 -18.57
CA GLU A 106 25.55 23.41 -18.64
C GLU A 106 24.09 23.92 -18.62
N GLU A 107 23.22 23.28 -19.38
CA GLU A 107 21.80 23.59 -19.41
C GLU A 107 21.12 23.25 -18.08
N ALA A 108 21.48 22.12 -17.45
CA ALA A 108 20.97 21.75 -16.13
C ALA A 108 21.35 22.82 -15.08
N ARG A 109 22.59 23.32 -15.11
CA ARG A 109 23.01 24.41 -14.21
C ARG A 109 22.24 25.70 -14.46
N ARG A 110 21.98 26.05 -15.72
CA ARG A 110 21.17 27.22 -16.08
C ARG A 110 19.73 27.06 -15.56
N LEU A 111 19.10 25.92 -15.82
CA LEU A 111 17.74 25.62 -15.37
C LEU A 111 17.63 25.62 -13.84
N SER A 112 18.64 25.09 -13.14
CA SER A 112 18.64 25.06 -11.68
C SER A 112 18.71 26.44 -11.04
N LYS A 113 19.45 27.39 -11.69
CA LYS A 113 19.49 28.81 -11.28
C LYS A 113 18.15 29.52 -11.49
N GLU A 114 17.47 29.18 -12.56
CA GLU A 114 16.21 29.81 -12.98
C GLU A 114 15.03 29.24 -12.21
N GLY A 115 14.97 27.92 -12.02
CA GLY A 115 13.85 27.17 -11.48
C GLY A 115 13.48 27.52 -10.03
N ARG A 116 12.42 26.90 -9.55
CA ARG A 116 11.97 26.96 -8.15
C ARG A 116 12.05 25.57 -7.53
N ALA A 117 12.45 25.49 -6.27
CA ALA A 117 12.37 24.22 -5.57
C ALA A 117 10.90 23.80 -5.41
N VAL A 118 10.60 22.56 -5.72
CA VAL A 118 9.26 21.99 -5.56
C VAL A 118 9.28 21.09 -4.34
N VAL A 119 8.45 21.41 -3.34
CA VAL A 119 8.38 20.68 -2.08
C VAL A 119 6.94 20.25 -1.83
N TRP A 120 6.75 18.94 -1.61
CA TRP A 120 5.49 18.38 -1.15
C TRP A 120 5.50 18.25 0.37
N ILE A 121 4.39 18.66 1.01
CA ILE A 121 4.11 18.42 2.44
C ILE A 121 2.64 18.01 2.54
N ASP A 122 2.35 16.93 3.27
CA ASP A 122 0.97 16.46 3.47
C ASP A 122 0.53 16.48 4.93
N GLY A 123 -0.77 16.50 5.12
CA GLY A 123 -1.46 16.40 6.39
C GLY A 123 -1.70 14.95 6.83
N GLY A 124 -0.76 14.04 6.48
CA GLY A 124 -0.84 12.64 6.88
C GLY A 124 -1.80 11.79 6.03
N LEU A 125 -1.81 10.50 6.31
CA LEU A 125 -2.63 9.51 5.60
C LEU A 125 -3.16 8.39 6.51
N ASP A 126 -2.57 8.17 7.67
CA ASP A 126 -3.02 7.13 8.59
C ASP A 126 -4.22 7.59 9.43
N ASP A 127 -5.02 6.62 9.83
CA ASP A 127 -6.15 6.82 10.73
C ASP A 127 -5.65 7.26 12.11
N GLN A 128 -6.41 8.09 12.82
CA GLN A 128 -6.15 8.51 14.20
C GLN A 128 -4.91 9.41 14.41
N GLU A 129 -4.26 9.80 13.34
CA GLU A 129 -3.17 10.77 13.39
C GLU A 129 -3.69 12.20 13.26
N TYR A 130 -4.55 12.60 14.19
CA TYR A 130 -5.37 13.83 14.12
C TYR A 130 -4.56 15.10 13.87
N ALA A 131 -3.39 15.27 14.51
CA ALA A 131 -2.63 16.50 14.43
C ALA A 131 -2.07 16.77 13.02
N THR A 132 -1.86 15.72 12.23
CA THR A 132 -1.29 15.84 10.89
C THR A 132 -2.18 16.69 9.98
N GLY A 133 -3.48 16.41 9.94
CA GLY A 133 -4.46 17.20 9.20
C GLY A 133 -4.74 18.56 9.84
N GLN A 134 -4.77 18.65 11.19
CA GLN A 134 -5.07 19.88 11.92
C GLN A 134 -3.93 20.93 11.83
N LEU A 135 -2.71 20.51 11.51
CA LEU A 135 -1.59 21.40 11.21
C LEU A 135 -1.82 22.23 9.93
N MET A 136 -2.40 21.61 8.89
CA MET A 136 -2.36 22.15 7.53
C MET A 136 -3.03 23.53 7.36
N PRO A 137 -4.17 23.83 8.02
CA PRO A 137 -4.75 25.18 7.97
C PRO A 137 -3.78 26.26 8.43
N GLU A 138 -3.04 25.99 9.51
CA GLU A 138 -2.09 26.94 10.09
C GLU A 138 -0.84 27.07 9.21
N LEU A 139 -0.29 25.95 8.73
CA LEU A 139 0.87 25.96 7.83
C LEU A 139 0.58 26.74 6.53
N ILE A 140 -0.56 26.46 5.89
CA ILE A 140 -0.97 27.14 4.66
C ILE A 140 -1.15 28.65 4.91
N TYR A 141 -1.83 29.01 5.99
CA TYR A 141 -2.04 30.40 6.37
C TYR A 141 -0.71 31.15 6.55
N HIS A 142 0.19 30.65 7.40
CA HIS A 142 1.45 31.34 7.71
C HIS A 142 2.37 31.45 6.49
N VAL A 143 2.47 30.40 5.66
CA VAL A 143 3.27 30.48 4.43
C VAL A 143 2.69 31.52 3.44
N ALA A 144 1.36 31.67 3.38
CA ALA A 144 0.71 32.62 2.49
C ALA A 144 0.69 34.07 3.05
N ALA A 145 0.39 34.22 4.35
CA ALA A 145 0.06 35.50 4.97
C ALA A 145 1.25 36.23 5.57
N ASP A 146 2.16 35.51 6.26
CA ASP A 146 3.23 36.15 7.04
C ASP A 146 4.23 36.86 6.13
N ASP A 147 4.63 38.08 6.52
CA ASP A 147 5.54 38.91 5.73
C ASP A 147 6.91 39.08 6.41
N THR A 148 7.42 38.00 7.01
CA THR A 148 8.79 37.89 7.51
C THR A 148 9.78 37.67 6.36
N ASP A 149 11.07 37.95 6.57
CA ASP A 149 12.11 37.68 5.58
C ASP A 149 12.18 36.18 5.22
N GLU A 150 11.99 35.29 6.22
CA GLU A 150 11.94 33.84 6.01
C GLU A 150 10.80 33.47 5.06
N MET A 151 9.58 33.95 5.32
CA MET A 151 8.41 33.61 4.49
C MET A 151 8.47 34.23 3.10
N ARG A 152 8.97 35.47 2.97
CA ARG A 152 9.22 36.07 1.63
C ARG A 152 10.21 35.25 0.84
N LYS A 153 11.30 34.78 1.48
CA LYS A 153 12.33 33.95 0.84
C LYS A 153 11.76 32.58 0.43
N ILE A 154 10.96 31.93 1.30
CA ILE A 154 10.26 30.68 0.99
C ILE A 154 9.38 30.87 -0.24
N ARG A 155 8.43 31.81 -0.20
CA ARG A 155 7.52 32.07 -1.35
C ARG A 155 8.26 32.41 -2.63
N GLY A 156 9.34 33.19 -2.56
CA GLY A 156 10.13 33.57 -3.74
C GLY A 156 10.89 32.43 -4.41
N ASN A 157 11.29 31.38 -3.65
CA ASN A 157 12.18 30.33 -4.11
C ASN A 157 11.56 28.94 -4.16
N VAL A 158 10.38 28.74 -3.54
CA VAL A 158 9.72 27.43 -3.45
C VAL A 158 8.32 27.47 -4.02
N VAL A 159 7.93 26.45 -4.73
CA VAL A 159 6.55 26.06 -5.00
C VAL A 159 6.18 24.98 -3.96
N ALA A 160 5.44 25.38 -2.94
CA ALA A 160 4.98 24.47 -1.90
C ALA A 160 3.69 23.77 -2.33
N LEU A 161 3.74 22.46 -2.46
CA LEU A 161 2.60 21.58 -2.78
C LEU A 161 2.07 21.02 -1.45
N LEU A 162 1.01 21.61 -0.93
CA LEU A 162 0.47 21.32 0.39
C LEU A 162 -0.80 20.49 0.25
N MET A 163 -0.76 19.22 0.67
CA MET A 163 -1.89 18.28 0.61
C MET A 163 -2.62 18.26 1.96
N PRO A 164 -3.90 18.69 2.04
CA PRO A 164 -4.61 18.78 3.31
C PRO A 164 -4.69 17.46 4.09
N HIS A 165 -5.03 16.37 3.42
CA HIS A 165 -5.05 15.02 3.97
C HIS A 165 -5.15 14.00 2.84
N MET A 166 -4.42 12.89 2.94
CA MET A 166 -4.43 11.84 1.91
C MET A 166 -5.68 10.96 1.95
N ASN A 167 -6.32 10.80 3.12
CA ASN A 167 -7.53 10.00 3.33
C ASN A 167 -8.70 10.86 3.83
N PRO A 168 -9.47 11.50 2.94
CA PRO A 168 -10.59 12.36 3.32
C PRO A 168 -11.63 11.66 4.23
N GLU A 169 -11.94 10.40 3.93
CA GLU A 169 -12.92 9.62 4.69
C GLU A 169 -12.43 9.26 6.10
N ALA A 170 -11.15 8.93 6.24
CA ALA A 170 -10.54 8.68 7.54
C ALA A 170 -10.65 9.92 8.41
N SER A 171 -10.16 11.06 7.91
CA SER A 171 -10.22 12.34 8.61
C SER A 171 -11.64 12.70 9.08
N ALA A 172 -12.63 12.64 8.19
CA ALA A 172 -14.03 12.95 8.53
C ALA A 172 -14.60 12.00 9.59
N SER A 173 -14.28 10.71 9.47
CA SER A 173 -14.82 9.67 10.34
C SER A 173 -14.20 9.69 11.73
N ASP A 174 -12.93 9.97 11.84
CA ASP A 174 -12.19 10.01 13.09
C ASP A 174 -12.60 11.20 13.92
N VAL A 175 -12.77 12.37 13.27
CA VAL A 175 -13.33 13.56 13.94
C VAL A 175 -14.75 13.28 14.45
N THR A 176 -15.58 12.59 13.66
CA THR A 176 -16.94 12.21 14.08
C THR A 176 -16.91 11.27 15.28
N TRP A 177 -16.01 10.25 15.26
CA TRP A 177 -15.84 9.32 16.36
C TRP A 177 -15.42 10.04 17.64
N TYR A 178 -14.36 10.83 17.57
CA TYR A 178 -13.87 11.61 18.73
C TYR A 178 -14.98 12.51 19.30
N ARG A 179 -15.68 13.27 18.48
CA ARG A 179 -16.78 14.14 18.91
C ARG A 179 -17.94 13.37 19.59
N THR A 180 -18.22 12.13 19.11
CA THR A 180 -19.26 11.27 19.66
C THR A 180 -18.92 10.77 21.05
N TYR A 181 -17.66 10.42 21.30
CA TYR A 181 -17.25 9.81 22.57
C TYR A 181 -16.49 10.74 23.50
N ARG A 182 -16.33 12.02 23.14
CA ARG A 182 -15.71 13.03 23.99
C ARG A 182 -16.38 13.11 25.36
N GLY A 183 -15.58 13.12 26.44
CA GLY A 183 -16.07 13.15 27.82
C GLY A 183 -16.60 11.79 28.33
N THR A 184 -16.46 10.71 27.54
CA THR A 184 -16.76 9.33 27.96
C THR A 184 -15.48 8.55 28.23
N PRO A 185 -15.54 7.36 28.85
CA PRO A 185 -14.38 6.47 28.98
C PRO A 185 -13.76 6.05 27.64
N PHE A 186 -14.47 6.24 26.52
CA PHE A 186 -14.06 5.84 25.16
C PHE A 186 -13.48 7.00 24.33
N GLU A 187 -13.27 8.17 24.91
CA GLU A 187 -12.80 9.40 24.23
C GLU A 187 -11.51 9.19 23.42
N VAL A 188 -10.58 8.39 23.98
CA VAL A 188 -9.27 8.12 23.34
C VAL A 188 -9.22 6.74 22.70
N THR A 189 -10.35 6.19 22.25
CA THR A 189 -10.41 4.94 21.52
C THR A 189 -10.43 5.17 20.01
N GLU A 190 -9.99 4.18 19.28
CA GLU A 190 -9.96 4.18 17.82
C GLU A 190 -11.31 3.70 17.25
N PRO A 191 -11.77 4.26 16.09
CA PRO A 191 -12.92 3.70 15.40
C PRO A 191 -12.74 2.21 15.09
N PRO A 192 -13.78 1.35 15.28
CA PRO A 192 -13.67 -0.09 15.02
C PRO A 192 -13.81 -0.43 13.52
N ARG A 193 -13.08 0.28 12.67
CA ARG A 193 -13.13 0.17 11.21
C ARG A 193 -11.85 0.68 10.56
N LEU A 194 -11.65 0.31 9.31
CA LEU A 194 -10.60 0.89 8.47
C LEU A 194 -10.99 2.32 8.07
N GLY A 195 -10.08 3.25 8.14
CA GLY A 195 -10.29 4.62 7.67
C GLY A 195 -10.32 4.67 6.13
N GLN A 196 -9.26 4.21 5.46
CA GLN A 196 -9.33 3.92 4.03
C GLN A 196 -10.05 2.56 3.85
N PRO A 197 -11.10 2.45 3.00
CA PRO A 197 -12.02 1.31 3.02
C PRO A 197 -11.40 -0.04 2.68
N TYR A 198 -10.27 -0.05 1.95
CA TYR A 198 -9.61 -1.27 1.48
C TYR A 198 -8.24 -1.51 2.08
N THR A 199 -7.55 -0.48 2.46
CA THR A 199 -6.15 -0.59 2.89
C THR A 199 -5.94 -0.18 4.34
N GLY A 200 -6.89 0.54 4.96
CA GLY A 200 -6.71 1.08 6.29
C GLY A 200 -5.42 1.87 6.40
N SER A 201 -4.61 1.59 7.42
CA SER A 201 -3.27 2.16 7.60
C SER A 201 -2.27 1.69 6.54
N ASP A 202 -2.53 0.56 5.86
CA ASP A 202 -1.75 0.09 4.72
C ASP A 202 -1.92 0.96 3.45
N ASN A 203 -2.68 2.05 3.50
CA ASN A 203 -2.56 3.11 2.51
C ASN A 203 -1.09 3.60 2.44
N ASN A 204 -0.36 3.60 3.55
CA ASN A 204 1.09 3.83 3.58
C ASN A 204 1.93 2.61 3.17
N ARG A 205 1.36 1.66 2.41
CA ARG A 205 2.05 0.46 1.89
C ARG A 205 1.84 0.24 0.39
N ASP A 206 1.05 1.09 -0.26
CA ASP A 206 0.65 0.97 -1.67
C ASP A 206 1.52 1.80 -2.65
N TRP A 207 2.62 2.41 -2.19
CA TRP A 207 3.32 3.47 -2.94
C TRP A 207 4.21 3.01 -4.11
N PHE A 208 4.42 1.69 -4.31
CA PHE A 208 5.00 1.17 -5.54
C PHE A 208 4.00 0.40 -6.41
N MET A 209 3.00 -0.26 -5.80
CA MET A 209 1.93 -0.92 -6.55
C MET A 209 0.92 0.08 -7.10
N ILE A 210 0.64 1.14 -6.36
CA ILE A 210 -0.25 2.25 -6.73
C ILE A 210 -1.62 1.71 -7.18
N THR A 211 -2.24 0.91 -6.31
CA THR A 211 -3.52 0.24 -6.61
C THR A 211 -4.71 1.11 -6.26
N GLN A 212 -4.58 1.95 -5.23
CA GLN A 212 -5.66 2.78 -4.72
C GLN A 212 -5.73 4.14 -5.44
N PRO A 213 -6.93 4.71 -5.60
CA PRO A 213 -7.10 6.00 -6.27
C PRO A 213 -6.39 7.15 -5.54
N GLU A 214 -6.33 7.13 -4.21
CA GLU A 214 -5.62 8.12 -3.41
C GLU A 214 -4.11 8.09 -3.70
N THR A 215 -3.53 6.90 -3.67
CA THR A 215 -2.11 6.71 -3.98
C THR A 215 -1.79 7.12 -5.42
N TRP A 216 -2.70 6.82 -6.37
CA TRP A 216 -2.54 7.24 -7.76
C TRP A 216 -2.64 8.76 -7.92
N ALA A 217 -3.59 9.41 -7.23
CA ALA A 217 -3.74 10.87 -7.30
C ALA A 217 -2.44 11.59 -6.92
N ALA A 218 -1.81 11.20 -5.80
CA ALA A 218 -0.55 11.78 -5.36
C ALA A 218 0.65 11.32 -6.21
N SER A 219 0.76 10.04 -6.56
CA SER A 219 1.86 9.53 -7.39
C SER A 219 1.91 10.20 -8.76
N ARG A 220 0.74 10.52 -9.33
CA ARG A 220 0.66 11.31 -10.57
C ARG A 220 1.30 12.69 -10.40
N ILE A 221 1.07 13.35 -9.26
CA ILE A 221 1.72 14.63 -8.93
C ILE A 221 3.24 14.46 -8.84
N PHE A 222 3.72 13.40 -8.16
CA PHE A 222 5.14 13.18 -7.93
C PHE A 222 5.94 12.80 -9.18
N TYR A 223 5.37 11.95 -10.05
CA TYR A 223 6.14 11.26 -11.09
C TYR A 223 5.75 11.70 -12.52
N HIS A 224 4.65 12.48 -12.67
CA HIS A 224 4.14 12.86 -14.00
C HIS A 224 3.80 14.35 -14.16
N VAL A 225 3.73 15.13 -13.04
CA VAL A 225 3.29 16.53 -13.12
C VAL A 225 4.30 17.50 -12.51
N TRP A 226 4.77 17.24 -11.28
CA TRP A 226 5.55 18.23 -10.54
C TRP A 226 6.99 17.85 -10.24
N TYR A 227 7.31 16.56 -10.18
CA TYR A 227 8.66 16.04 -9.95
C TYR A 227 9.38 16.68 -8.74
N PRO A 228 8.78 16.68 -7.52
CA PRO A 228 9.31 17.38 -6.38
C PRO A 228 10.73 16.93 -6.03
N GLN A 229 11.53 17.83 -5.46
CA GLN A 229 12.88 17.49 -4.97
C GLN A 229 12.83 16.95 -3.55
N ILE A 230 11.87 17.43 -2.73
CA ILE A 230 11.66 16.99 -1.36
C ILE A 230 10.18 16.63 -1.17
N LEU A 231 9.93 15.50 -0.52
CA LEU A 231 8.62 15.03 -0.10
C LEU A 231 8.63 14.84 1.41
N TYR A 232 7.72 15.49 2.12
CA TYR A 232 7.58 15.38 3.56
C TYR A 232 6.18 14.87 3.93
N ASN A 233 6.16 13.70 4.58
CA ASN A 233 4.96 13.03 5.07
C ASN A 233 4.89 13.14 6.60
N HIS A 234 3.79 13.66 7.13
CA HIS A 234 3.57 13.78 8.56
C HIS A 234 2.93 12.52 9.13
N HIS A 235 3.41 12.09 10.32
CA HIS A 235 2.86 11.00 11.10
C HIS A 235 2.84 11.32 12.60
N GLN A 236 2.10 10.51 13.37
CA GLN A 236 1.82 10.77 14.78
C GLN A 236 1.86 9.52 15.67
N THR A 237 2.75 8.58 15.40
CA THR A 237 2.96 7.38 16.24
C THR A 237 4.37 7.33 16.85
N GLY A 238 4.94 8.47 17.16
CA GLY A 238 6.25 8.61 17.80
C GLY A 238 6.31 7.95 19.18
N PRO A 239 7.50 7.53 19.65
CA PRO A 239 7.65 6.91 20.96
C PRO A 239 7.17 7.86 22.07
N ALA A 240 6.46 7.32 23.05
CA ALA A 240 6.13 8.04 24.27
C ALA A 240 7.42 8.60 24.94
N TYR A 241 7.29 9.67 25.70
CA TYR A 241 8.42 10.35 26.35
C TYR A 241 9.39 11.06 25.42
N THR A 242 9.02 11.22 24.14
CA THR A 242 9.65 12.13 23.18
C THR A 242 8.64 13.16 22.67
N ARG A 243 9.02 14.02 21.71
CA ARG A 243 8.06 14.92 21.04
C ARG A 243 7.93 14.64 19.55
N ILE A 244 9.05 14.33 18.91
CA ILE A 244 9.06 14.04 17.46
C ILE A 244 10.28 13.21 17.08
N VAL A 245 10.05 12.21 16.23
CA VAL A 245 11.12 11.50 15.53
C VAL A 245 11.39 12.20 14.19
N ILE A 246 12.65 12.51 13.94
CA ILE A 246 13.14 13.15 12.71
C ILE A 246 14.25 12.33 12.06
N PRO A 247 14.59 12.54 10.77
CA PRO A 247 15.81 11.96 10.21
C PRO A 247 17.08 12.39 10.98
N PRO A 248 18.20 11.63 10.90
CA PRO A 248 18.40 10.43 10.09
C PRO A 248 17.71 9.19 10.63
N TYR A 249 17.48 8.23 9.72
CA TYR A 249 16.96 6.91 10.07
C TYR A 249 18.09 5.92 10.37
N SER A 250 17.73 4.70 10.83
CA SER A 250 18.69 3.62 11.14
C SER A 250 19.05 2.84 9.88
N ASP A 251 20.11 2.02 9.99
CA ASP A 251 20.44 1.03 8.96
C ASP A 251 19.41 -0.12 8.92
N PRO A 252 19.32 -0.82 7.78
CA PRO A 252 20.14 -0.67 6.58
C PRO A 252 19.57 0.32 5.58
N VAL A 253 20.44 0.83 4.72
CA VAL A 253 20.06 1.54 3.49
C VAL A 253 20.03 0.54 2.34
N ASN A 254 18.98 0.58 1.52
CA ASN A 254 18.90 -0.26 0.32
C ASN A 254 19.93 0.21 -0.72
N PRO A 255 20.72 -0.72 -1.30
CA PRO A 255 21.81 -0.37 -2.23
C PRO A 255 21.33 0.27 -3.55
N ASP A 256 20.05 0.14 -3.90
CA ASP A 256 19.49 0.79 -5.09
C ASP A 256 19.21 2.28 -4.88
N ILE A 257 19.24 2.77 -3.63
CA ILE A 257 19.02 4.20 -3.33
C ILE A 257 20.30 4.97 -3.69
N HIS A 258 20.16 6.02 -4.51
CA HIS A 258 21.27 6.88 -4.86
C HIS A 258 21.86 7.57 -3.60
N PRO A 259 23.20 7.61 -3.41
CA PRO A 259 23.81 8.20 -2.21
C PRO A 259 23.40 9.66 -1.93
N GLY A 260 23.12 10.42 -2.99
CA GLY A 260 22.62 11.81 -2.89
C GLY A 260 21.26 11.91 -2.18
N VAL A 261 20.40 10.89 -2.31
CA VAL A 261 19.12 10.82 -1.57
C VAL A 261 19.37 10.66 -0.09
N THR A 262 20.21 9.70 0.32
CA THR A 262 20.57 9.47 1.73
C THR A 262 21.20 10.72 2.35
N ALA A 263 22.14 11.37 1.65
CA ALA A 263 22.74 12.61 2.10
C ALA A 263 21.70 13.73 2.26
N GLY A 264 20.75 13.84 1.33
CA GLY A 264 19.65 14.82 1.40
C GLY A 264 18.70 14.57 2.58
N VAL A 265 18.36 13.31 2.86
CA VAL A 265 17.56 12.93 4.03
C VAL A 265 18.24 13.37 5.34
N ASN A 266 19.54 13.12 5.46
CA ASN A 266 20.33 13.51 6.63
C ASN A 266 20.40 15.04 6.78
N LEU A 267 20.56 15.76 5.67
CA LEU A 267 20.61 17.24 5.67
C LEU A 267 19.29 17.84 6.14
N VAL A 268 18.14 17.30 5.69
CA VAL A 268 16.81 17.73 6.14
C VAL A 268 16.65 17.49 7.65
N GLY A 269 17.05 16.32 8.15
CA GLY A 269 17.01 16.03 9.59
C GLY A 269 17.86 16.99 10.42
N ALA A 270 19.05 17.33 9.95
CA ALA A 270 19.93 18.30 10.59
C ALA A 270 19.30 19.73 10.62
N ALA A 271 18.63 20.13 9.53
CA ALA A 271 17.92 21.41 9.48
C ALA A 271 16.75 21.46 10.48
N MET A 272 15.98 20.38 10.62
CA MET A 272 14.92 20.27 11.63
C MET A 272 15.49 20.36 13.05
N ALA A 273 16.53 19.59 13.37
CA ALA A 273 17.19 19.60 14.67
C ALA A 273 17.73 20.99 15.04
N ALA A 274 18.39 21.67 14.09
CA ALA A 274 18.88 23.02 14.28
C ALA A 274 17.76 24.04 14.56
N ARG A 275 16.60 23.92 13.85
CA ARG A 275 15.45 24.77 14.10
C ARG A 275 14.85 24.52 15.48
N TYR A 276 14.66 23.28 15.91
CA TYR A 276 14.16 22.96 17.25
C TYR A 276 15.08 23.50 18.34
N ALA A 277 16.40 23.37 18.17
CA ALA A 277 17.36 23.93 19.10
C ALA A 277 17.26 25.46 19.18
N ALA A 278 17.12 26.16 18.05
CA ALA A 278 16.94 27.60 17.97
C ALA A 278 15.63 28.06 18.64
N GLN A 279 14.57 27.27 18.51
CA GLN A 279 13.26 27.53 19.12
C GLN A 279 13.18 27.03 20.60
N ARG A 280 14.25 26.46 21.14
CA ARG A 280 14.32 25.89 22.50
C ARG A 280 13.30 24.77 22.73
N MET A 281 12.97 23.98 21.67
CA MET A 281 12.02 22.89 21.71
C MET A 281 12.76 21.58 22.00
N PRO A 282 12.52 20.90 23.14
CA PRO A 282 13.19 19.65 23.50
C PRO A 282 12.48 18.42 22.87
N GLY A 283 13.07 17.24 22.96
CA GLY A 283 12.39 15.97 22.69
C GLY A 283 12.39 15.50 21.23
N TYR A 284 13.18 16.11 20.35
CA TYR A 284 13.42 15.59 19.02
C TYR A 284 14.48 14.48 19.06
N VAL A 285 14.17 13.36 18.42
CA VAL A 285 15.02 12.15 18.44
C VAL A 285 15.16 11.56 17.04
N SER A 286 16.28 10.88 16.78
CA SER A 286 16.54 10.22 15.50
C SER A 286 16.97 8.77 15.72
N ARG A 287 16.89 7.93 14.66
CA ARG A 287 17.37 6.54 14.59
C ARG A 287 16.67 5.56 15.54
N VAL A 288 15.40 5.78 15.86
CA VAL A 288 14.68 4.97 16.85
C VAL A 288 13.54 4.11 16.29
N ILE A 289 13.12 4.29 15.03
CA ILE A 289 11.98 3.55 14.46
C ILE A 289 12.28 2.95 13.09
N TYR A 290 12.86 3.69 12.15
CA TYR A 290 12.85 3.41 10.72
C TYR A 290 14.22 3.08 10.15
N ASP A 291 14.24 2.24 9.10
CA ASP A 291 15.38 2.09 8.18
C ASP A 291 15.05 2.68 6.79
N MET A 292 15.97 2.48 5.83
CA MET A 292 15.82 2.93 4.45
C MET A 292 15.88 1.75 3.47
N TRP A 293 15.29 0.59 3.83
CA TRP A 293 15.37 -0.62 3.03
C TRP A 293 14.18 -0.80 2.10
N TRP A 294 12.98 -0.88 2.67
CA TRP A 294 11.75 -1.21 1.94
C TRP A 294 11.22 -0.02 1.13
N ASN A 295 10.46 -0.29 0.05
CA ASN A 295 10.06 0.72 -0.95
C ASN A 295 8.57 1.08 -0.95
N GLY A 296 7.75 0.50 -0.08
CA GLY A 296 6.29 0.59 -0.22
C GLY A 296 5.63 1.74 0.52
N GLY A 297 6.36 2.51 1.34
CA GLY A 297 5.81 3.66 2.06
C GLY A 297 5.93 4.98 1.28
N MET A 298 5.09 5.96 1.63
CA MET A 298 5.04 7.27 0.97
C MET A 298 6.39 8.00 0.96
N ARG A 299 7.14 7.95 2.06
CA ARG A 299 8.50 8.54 2.09
C ARG A 299 9.54 7.69 1.38
N LEU A 300 9.32 6.37 1.25
CA LEU A 300 10.31 5.39 0.80
C LEU A 300 10.32 5.22 -0.73
N ALA A 301 9.16 5.12 -1.36
CA ALA A 301 9.04 5.00 -2.81
C ALA A 301 9.75 6.16 -3.56
N PRO A 302 9.67 7.41 -3.11
CA PRO A 302 10.38 8.53 -3.72
C PRO A 302 11.91 8.38 -3.79
N TYR A 303 12.55 7.61 -2.91
CA TYR A 303 14.00 7.38 -2.96
C TYR A 303 14.45 6.78 -4.28
N TYR A 304 13.66 5.87 -4.83
CA TYR A 304 13.92 5.19 -6.10
C TYR A 304 13.59 6.02 -7.33
N HIS A 305 13.10 7.25 -7.09
CA HIS A 305 12.85 8.29 -8.09
C HIS A 305 13.78 9.50 -7.92
N ASN A 306 14.86 9.37 -7.15
CA ASN A 306 15.81 10.45 -6.83
C ASN A 306 15.14 11.64 -6.08
N ILE A 307 14.13 11.41 -5.27
CA ILE A 307 13.43 12.40 -4.45
C ILE A 307 13.86 12.19 -3.00
N ILE A 308 14.12 13.27 -2.27
CA ILE A 308 14.40 13.24 -0.84
C ILE A 308 13.07 13.05 -0.10
N GLY A 309 12.71 11.80 0.20
CA GLY A 309 11.51 11.46 0.97
C GLY A 309 11.80 11.48 2.47
N ILE A 310 10.99 12.15 3.25
CA ILE A 310 11.09 12.12 4.70
C ILE A 310 9.72 11.93 5.34
N LEU A 311 9.72 11.43 6.57
CA LEU A 311 8.61 11.51 7.49
C LEU A 311 9.10 11.90 8.89
N THR A 312 8.18 12.38 9.69
CA THR A 312 8.35 12.59 11.13
C THR A 312 7.22 11.94 11.89
N GLU A 313 7.48 11.54 13.14
CA GLU A 313 6.49 10.96 14.05
C GLU A 313 6.36 11.80 15.30
N THR A 314 5.26 12.50 15.49
CA THR A 314 4.99 13.17 16.75
C THR A 314 4.41 12.23 17.79
N SER A 315 4.62 12.53 19.07
CA SER A 315 4.36 11.59 20.19
C SER A 315 3.05 11.90 20.93
N HIS A 316 2.06 12.52 20.28
CA HIS A 316 0.75 12.82 20.87
C HIS A 316 -0.35 12.70 19.82
N ALA A 317 -1.27 11.74 20.02
CA ALA A 317 -2.25 11.38 19.01
C ALA A 317 -3.58 12.14 19.14
N PHE A 318 -4.15 12.23 20.34
CA PHE A 318 -5.51 12.72 20.56
C PHE A 318 -5.56 14.19 20.95
N PRO A 319 -6.66 14.91 20.67
CA PRO A 319 -6.85 16.28 21.16
C PRO A 319 -7.06 16.38 22.68
N THR A 320 -7.10 15.24 23.37
CA THR A 320 -7.18 15.15 24.85
C THR A 320 -5.77 15.27 25.45
N PRO A 321 -5.51 16.19 26.40
CA PRO A 321 -4.23 16.31 27.07
C PRO A 321 -3.79 15.03 27.78
N THR A 322 -2.54 14.60 27.54
CA THR A 322 -1.95 13.44 28.21
C THR A 322 -1.11 13.88 29.39
N ARG A 323 -1.33 13.27 30.57
CA ARG A 323 -0.56 13.50 31.79
C ARG A 323 0.47 12.41 32.00
N TYR A 324 1.66 12.83 32.41
CA TYR A 324 2.79 11.94 32.68
C TYR A 324 3.20 12.04 34.14
N ASP A 325 3.45 10.88 34.76
CA ASP A 325 4.12 10.86 36.07
C ASP A 325 5.63 10.99 35.85
N THR A 326 6.15 12.19 36.10
CA THR A 326 7.58 12.47 35.90
C THR A 326 8.50 11.79 36.93
N THR A 327 7.95 11.12 37.96
CA THR A 327 8.71 10.30 38.92
C THR A 327 8.84 8.86 38.49
N ALA A 328 7.94 8.38 37.65
CA ALA A 328 7.93 7.04 37.05
C ALA A 328 8.38 7.03 35.58
N TRP A 329 9.29 7.96 35.22
CA TRP A 329 9.81 8.04 33.86
C TRP A 329 10.64 6.80 33.52
N PRO A 330 10.41 6.12 32.39
CA PRO A 330 11.18 4.94 32.02
C PRO A 330 12.67 5.31 31.81
N GLU A 331 13.57 4.38 32.03
CA GLU A 331 15.00 4.61 31.86
C GLU A 331 15.38 4.94 30.40
N THR A 332 14.75 4.24 29.46
CA THR A 332 15.03 4.38 28.02
C THR A 332 13.75 4.64 27.24
N ILE A 333 13.90 5.30 26.10
CA ILE A 333 12.85 5.45 25.10
C ILE A 333 12.63 4.08 24.43
N GLU A 334 11.40 3.67 24.27
CA GLU A 334 11.06 2.48 23.51
C GLU A 334 11.41 2.71 22.04
N ALA A 335 12.47 2.05 21.58
CA ALA A 335 12.91 2.07 20.20
C ALA A 335 12.46 0.79 19.49
N ARG A 336 11.83 0.92 18.33
CA ARG A 336 11.46 -0.22 17.47
C ARG A 336 12.63 -0.71 16.64
N LYS A 337 13.64 0.16 16.43
CA LYS A 337 14.81 -0.11 15.61
C LYS A 337 15.92 0.89 15.91
N GLY A 338 17.18 0.44 15.82
CA GLY A 338 18.35 1.30 15.96
C GLY A 338 18.70 1.63 17.41
N ASP A 339 18.93 2.91 17.70
CA ASP A 339 19.41 3.37 18.99
C ASP A 339 18.32 3.32 20.07
N THR A 340 18.70 3.07 21.30
CA THR A 340 17.81 3.08 22.48
C THR A 340 18.28 4.16 23.44
N PRO A 341 17.94 5.47 23.20
CA PRO A 341 18.42 6.55 24.04
C PRO A 341 17.78 6.54 25.42
N ARG A 342 18.51 7.05 26.40
CA ARG A 342 17.95 7.28 27.74
C ARG A 342 16.95 8.45 27.70
N THR A 343 15.89 8.34 28.47
CA THR A 343 14.87 9.40 28.54
C THR A 343 15.38 10.68 29.24
N ASP A 344 16.37 10.54 30.10
CA ASP A 344 16.96 11.65 30.89
C ASP A 344 18.39 12.01 30.45
N GLY A 345 18.97 11.28 29.48
CA GLY A 345 20.34 11.43 29.03
C GLY A 345 20.46 12.07 27.66
N THR A 346 21.46 12.94 27.49
CA THR A 346 21.78 13.51 26.18
C THR A 346 22.62 12.55 25.35
N SER A 347 22.31 12.45 24.07
CA SER A 347 23.12 11.74 23.08
C SER A 347 23.14 12.51 21.76
N ILE A 348 23.99 12.11 20.82
CA ILE A 348 24.09 12.79 19.52
C ILE A 348 22.76 12.80 18.73
N PHE A 349 21.94 11.78 18.93
CA PHE A 349 20.64 11.65 18.26
C PHE A 349 19.43 11.95 19.18
N TYR A 350 19.67 12.37 20.41
CA TYR A 350 18.69 12.87 21.37
C TYR A 350 19.37 13.97 22.23
N ALA A 351 19.66 15.10 21.58
CA ALA A 351 20.53 16.13 22.16
C ALA A 351 19.86 16.95 23.27
N ASN A 352 18.53 17.06 23.28
CA ASN A 352 17.78 17.85 24.25
C ASN A 352 16.55 17.02 24.72
N PRO A 353 16.70 16.21 25.78
CA PRO A 353 15.62 15.37 26.31
C PRO A 353 14.40 16.17 26.78
N TRP A 354 13.21 15.64 26.47
CA TRP A 354 11.96 16.22 26.93
C TRP A 354 11.52 15.60 28.27
N LYS A 355 11.06 16.44 29.18
CA LYS A 355 10.46 16.00 30.45
C LYS A 355 9.45 17.03 30.92
N ALA A 356 8.17 16.74 30.73
CA ALA A 356 7.10 17.60 31.22
C ALA A 356 5.92 16.75 31.74
N PRO A 357 5.15 17.25 32.71
CA PRO A 357 4.03 16.51 33.30
C PRO A 357 2.80 16.43 32.41
N VAL A 358 2.74 17.21 31.34
CA VAL A 358 1.60 17.27 30.43
C VAL A 358 2.09 17.42 29.00
N SER A 359 1.46 16.70 28.08
CA SER A 359 1.53 16.92 26.65
C SER A 359 0.15 17.33 26.14
N ARG A 360 0.10 18.32 25.27
CA ARG A 360 -1.13 18.83 24.67
C ARG A 360 -1.12 18.57 23.16
N PHE A 361 -2.29 18.60 22.59
CA PHE A 361 -2.47 18.47 21.14
C PHE A 361 -1.77 19.60 20.37
N ARG A 362 -1.79 20.81 20.93
CA ARG A 362 -1.04 21.97 20.40
C ARG A 362 0.47 21.68 20.26
N ASP A 363 1.06 20.95 21.20
CA ASP A 363 2.49 20.63 21.13
C ASP A 363 2.82 19.83 19.84
N ALA A 364 1.98 18.87 19.46
CA ALA A 364 2.18 18.10 18.22
C ALA A 364 2.15 19.00 16.98
N ILE A 365 1.19 19.91 16.91
CA ILE A 365 1.06 20.88 15.80
C ILE A 365 2.28 21.80 15.74
N ASP A 366 2.75 22.33 16.87
CA ASP A 366 3.94 23.21 16.92
C ASP A 366 5.20 22.49 16.40
N TYR A 367 5.40 21.22 16.81
CA TYR A 367 6.56 20.44 16.32
C TYR A 367 6.48 20.18 14.83
N MET A 368 5.33 19.77 14.31
CA MET A 368 5.13 19.55 12.86
C MET A 368 5.26 20.86 12.07
N TYR A 369 4.73 21.98 12.58
CA TYR A 369 4.86 23.29 11.96
C TYR A 369 6.32 23.68 11.80
N HIS A 370 7.10 23.63 12.88
CA HIS A 370 8.52 23.98 12.82
C HIS A 370 9.33 23.03 11.94
N ALA A 371 8.99 21.75 11.89
CA ALA A 371 9.60 20.82 10.94
C ALA A 371 9.30 21.22 9.48
N SER A 372 8.04 21.55 9.18
CA SER A 372 7.61 21.97 7.84
C SER A 372 8.32 23.25 7.39
N ILE A 373 8.41 24.22 8.26
CA ILE A 373 9.15 25.47 7.96
C ILE A 373 10.65 25.20 7.80
N ALA A 374 11.24 24.27 8.57
CA ALA A 374 12.65 23.88 8.38
C ALA A 374 12.89 23.31 6.98
N VAL A 375 11.99 22.44 6.48
CA VAL A 375 12.06 21.87 5.14
C VAL A 375 11.94 22.93 4.06
N LEU A 376 10.92 23.80 4.15
CA LEU A 376 10.69 24.89 3.19
C LEU A 376 11.84 25.89 3.18
N ASN A 377 12.36 26.26 4.34
CA ASN A 377 13.50 27.17 4.46
C ASN A 377 14.79 26.55 3.91
N LEU A 378 15.06 25.27 4.18
CA LEU A 378 16.17 24.54 3.58
C LEU A 378 16.07 24.57 2.04
N ALA A 379 14.93 24.20 1.48
CA ALA A 379 14.68 24.20 0.04
C ALA A 379 14.85 25.60 -0.56
N ALA A 380 14.40 26.65 0.15
CA ALA A 380 14.54 28.04 -0.30
C ALA A 380 16.00 28.52 -0.29
N ASN A 381 16.79 28.09 0.70
CA ASN A 381 18.20 28.50 0.83
C ASN A 381 19.12 27.74 -0.14
N TYR A 382 18.85 26.46 -0.39
CA TYR A 382 19.64 25.57 -1.24
C TYR A 382 18.88 25.21 -2.55
N ARG A 383 18.10 26.16 -3.06
CA ARG A 383 17.24 25.96 -4.23
C ARG A 383 18.00 25.46 -5.47
N GLU A 384 19.09 26.12 -5.81
CA GLU A 384 19.91 25.78 -6.99
C GLU A 384 20.54 24.40 -6.83
N GLU A 385 21.17 24.16 -5.69
CA GLU A 385 21.83 22.87 -5.40
C GLU A 385 20.83 21.71 -5.37
N THR A 386 19.67 21.93 -4.76
CA THR A 386 18.62 20.89 -4.65
C THR A 386 18.11 20.48 -6.03
N GLN A 387 17.90 21.44 -6.93
CA GLN A 387 17.48 21.16 -8.30
C GLN A 387 18.60 20.52 -9.12
N PHE A 388 19.83 21.04 -9.02
CA PHE A 388 20.96 20.48 -9.77
C PHE A 388 21.29 19.05 -9.31
N ASN A 389 21.19 18.76 -7.99
CA ASN A 389 21.38 17.41 -7.46
C ASN A 389 20.31 16.44 -7.99
N ARG A 390 19.07 16.89 -8.17
CA ARG A 390 18.02 16.08 -8.80
C ARG A 390 18.40 15.64 -10.21
N TRP A 391 18.92 16.57 -11.02
CA TRP A 391 19.45 16.26 -12.36
C TRP A 391 20.68 15.32 -12.27
N ARG A 392 21.63 15.60 -11.38
CA ARG A 392 22.84 14.80 -11.23
C ARG A 392 22.51 13.35 -10.92
N MET A 393 21.65 13.09 -9.94
CA MET A 393 21.23 11.74 -9.58
C MET A 393 20.55 11.01 -10.74
N ALA A 394 19.68 11.69 -11.49
CA ALA A 394 19.04 11.15 -12.68
C ALA A 394 20.05 10.80 -13.79
N ARG A 395 21.03 11.67 -14.01
CA ARG A 395 22.11 11.47 -14.99
C ARG A 395 23.01 10.30 -14.62
N ASP A 396 23.43 10.20 -13.35
CA ASP A 396 24.25 9.11 -12.85
C ASP A 396 23.55 7.74 -13.05
N ASN A 397 22.22 7.68 -12.85
CA ASN A 397 21.43 6.47 -13.09
C ASN A 397 21.36 6.08 -14.56
N ILE A 398 21.17 7.07 -15.47
CA ILE A 398 21.22 6.83 -16.91
C ILE A 398 22.56 6.25 -17.32
N GLU A 399 23.66 6.91 -16.91
CA GLU A 399 25.01 6.46 -17.21
C GLU A 399 25.35 5.10 -16.64
N ALA A 400 24.83 4.76 -15.43
CA ALA A 400 24.99 3.44 -14.85
C ALA A 400 24.35 2.36 -15.74
N GLY A 401 23.14 2.62 -16.28
CA GLY A 401 22.48 1.71 -17.21
C GLY A 401 23.14 1.63 -18.61
N GLU A 402 23.82 2.71 -19.02
CA GLU A 402 24.60 2.72 -20.27
C GLU A 402 25.93 1.94 -20.12
N ARG A 403 26.57 2.02 -18.97
CA ARG A 403 27.90 1.40 -18.71
C ARG A 403 27.84 -0.06 -18.37
N GLY A 404 26.81 -0.50 -17.64
CA GLY A 404 26.75 -1.87 -17.08
C GLY A 404 25.36 -2.47 -17.08
N GLY A 405 25.31 -3.81 -17.15
CA GLY A 405 24.07 -4.58 -17.08
C GLY A 405 23.43 -4.57 -15.66
N PRO A 406 22.18 -5.06 -15.52
CA PRO A 406 21.33 -5.44 -16.67
C PRO A 406 21.01 -4.25 -17.55
N TYR A 407 20.98 -4.46 -18.87
CA TYR A 407 20.64 -3.41 -19.83
C TYR A 407 19.14 -3.25 -20.00
N ALA A 408 18.39 -4.33 -19.80
CA ALA A 408 16.94 -4.32 -19.85
C ALA A 408 16.30 -5.50 -19.12
N TYR A 409 14.98 -5.39 -18.88
CA TYR A 409 14.09 -6.49 -18.58
C TYR A 409 13.06 -6.61 -19.69
N VAL A 410 12.88 -7.83 -20.20
CA VAL A 410 11.92 -8.12 -21.27
C VAL A 410 10.78 -8.94 -20.70
N LEU A 411 9.54 -8.47 -20.90
CA LEU A 411 8.33 -9.25 -20.69
C LEU A 411 7.92 -9.79 -22.07
N PRO A 412 8.09 -11.10 -22.35
CA PRO A 412 7.70 -11.69 -23.63
C PRO A 412 6.23 -11.48 -23.93
N ALA A 413 5.87 -11.39 -25.20
CA ALA A 413 4.47 -11.26 -25.63
C ALA A 413 3.62 -12.50 -25.27
N ASP A 414 4.27 -13.66 -25.22
CA ASP A 414 3.66 -14.93 -24.80
C ASP A 414 3.83 -15.09 -23.29
N GLN A 415 2.74 -14.89 -22.56
CA GLN A 415 2.67 -14.91 -21.10
C GLN A 415 1.76 -16.03 -20.63
N TRP A 416 2.11 -16.68 -19.52
CA TRP A 416 1.20 -17.59 -18.81
C TRP A 416 -0.07 -16.90 -18.34
N ASP A 417 0.09 -15.73 -17.73
CA ASP A 417 -0.97 -14.83 -17.33
C ASP A 417 -0.77 -13.43 -17.96
N PRO A 418 -1.37 -13.16 -19.13
CA PRO A 418 -1.24 -11.86 -19.79
C PRO A 418 -1.79 -10.69 -18.95
N SER A 419 -2.78 -10.94 -18.06
CA SER A 419 -3.33 -9.90 -17.19
C SER A 419 -2.32 -9.48 -16.13
N ALA A 420 -1.58 -10.42 -15.55
CA ALA A 420 -0.53 -10.12 -14.58
C ALA A 420 0.64 -9.34 -15.21
N ALA A 421 1.03 -9.68 -16.44
CA ALA A 421 2.07 -8.97 -17.19
C ALA A 421 1.64 -7.52 -17.51
N ARG A 422 0.40 -7.32 -18.00
CA ARG A 422 -0.19 -5.99 -18.20
C ARG A 422 -0.16 -5.16 -16.92
N ASP A 423 -0.58 -5.75 -15.81
CA ASP A 423 -0.63 -5.07 -14.52
C ASP A 423 0.77 -4.72 -14.01
N MET A 424 1.77 -5.56 -14.26
CA MET A 424 3.17 -5.26 -13.97
C MET A 424 3.68 -4.06 -14.80
N VAL A 425 3.38 -4.02 -16.10
CA VAL A 425 3.67 -2.86 -16.94
C VAL A 425 3.02 -1.59 -16.37
N ASN A 426 1.77 -1.69 -15.90
CA ASN A 426 1.06 -0.56 -15.31
C ASN A 426 1.69 -0.08 -13.99
N VAL A 427 2.23 -0.97 -13.15
CA VAL A 427 3.01 -0.60 -11.95
C VAL A 427 4.17 0.30 -12.36
N PHE A 428 4.97 -0.10 -13.34
CA PHE A 428 6.10 0.69 -13.83
C PHE A 428 5.66 2.01 -14.47
N ARG A 429 4.60 1.99 -15.29
CA ARG A 429 4.09 3.22 -15.91
C ARG A 429 3.58 4.23 -14.88
N LYS A 430 2.82 3.79 -13.89
CA LYS A 430 2.36 4.65 -12.78
C LYS A 430 3.53 5.21 -11.97
N GLY A 431 4.59 4.41 -11.77
CA GLY A 431 5.84 4.85 -11.15
C GLY A 431 6.76 5.67 -12.09
N GLY A 432 6.29 6.18 -13.23
CA GLY A 432 7.05 7.06 -14.11
C GLY A 432 8.22 6.40 -14.88
N VAL A 433 8.27 5.05 -14.91
CA VAL A 433 9.27 4.30 -15.69
C VAL A 433 8.91 4.34 -17.17
N GLU A 434 9.91 4.58 -18.02
CA GLU A 434 9.79 4.47 -19.46
C GLU A 434 9.69 2.99 -19.86
N VAL A 435 8.55 2.58 -20.42
CA VAL A 435 8.33 1.22 -20.94
C VAL A 435 8.18 1.31 -22.45
N GLN A 436 8.81 0.40 -23.16
CA GLN A 436 8.69 0.28 -24.61
C GLN A 436 8.00 -1.02 -25.02
N ARG A 437 7.30 -0.99 -26.15
CA ARG A 437 6.67 -2.17 -26.74
C ARG A 437 7.32 -2.46 -28.10
N ALA A 438 7.85 -3.66 -28.27
CA ALA A 438 8.50 -4.06 -29.51
C ALA A 438 7.49 -4.09 -30.68
N THR A 439 7.83 -3.41 -31.79
CA THR A 439 7.01 -3.38 -33.02
C THR A 439 7.38 -4.48 -33.99
N GLN A 440 8.57 -5.08 -33.83
CA GLN A 440 9.10 -6.22 -34.60
C GLN A 440 9.74 -7.23 -33.68
N ALA A 441 9.92 -8.44 -34.18
CA ALA A 441 10.70 -9.47 -33.46
C ALA A 441 12.16 -9.01 -33.31
N PHE A 442 12.80 -9.32 -32.20
CA PHE A 442 14.19 -8.98 -31.89
C PHE A 442 14.89 -10.11 -31.12
N ARG A 443 16.23 -10.05 -31.07
CA ARG A 443 17.03 -11.02 -30.30
C ARG A 443 17.78 -10.30 -29.18
N ALA A 444 17.74 -10.89 -27.99
CA ALA A 444 18.50 -10.44 -26.83
C ALA A 444 18.76 -11.63 -25.89
N GLY A 445 19.91 -11.69 -25.18
CA GLY A 445 20.22 -12.77 -24.25
C GLY A 445 20.17 -14.16 -24.88
N GLY A 446 20.56 -14.29 -26.13
CA GLY A 446 20.52 -15.55 -26.87
C GLY A 446 19.11 -16.05 -27.25
N ARG A 447 18.05 -15.31 -26.93
CA ARG A 447 16.63 -15.65 -27.16
C ARG A 447 15.98 -14.68 -28.16
N GLU A 448 15.02 -15.19 -28.92
CA GLU A 448 14.16 -14.39 -29.81
C GLU A 448 12.86 -14.00 -29.08
N TYR A 449 12.42 -12.75 -29.26
CA TYR A 449 11.20 -12.18 -28.71
C TYR A 449 10.30 -11.68 -29.80
N ALA A 450 9.03 -12.03 -29.75
CA ALA A 450 8.03 -11.61 -30.74
C ALA A 450 7.71 -10.11 -30.61
N ALA A 451 7.20 -9.51 -31.69
CA ALA A 451 6.53 -8.23 -31.65
C ALA A 451 5.43 -8.22 -30.57
N GLY A 452 5.25 -7.10 -29.86
CA GLY A 452 4.33 -6.99 -28.73
C GLY A 452 4.97 -7.26 -27.36
N SER A 453 6.21 -7.78 -27.30
CA SER A 453 6.97 -7.89 -26.05
C SER A 453 7.26 -6.51 -25.48
N TYR A 454 7.21 -6.38 -24.13
CA TYR A 454 7.55 -5.12 -23.46
C TYR A 454 9.02 -5.13 -23.03
N VAL A 455 9.66 -3.97 -23.14
CA VAL A 455 11.08 -3.78 -22.80
C VAL A 455 11.21 -2.60 -21.84
N LEU A 456 11.84 -2.86 -20.70
CA LEU A 456 12.22 -1.85 -19.71
C LEU A 456 13.74 -1.68 -19.78
N PHE A 457 14.20 -0.70 -20.55
CA PHE A 457 15.64 -0.35 -20.59
C PHE A 457 16.03 0.30 -19.28
N THR A 458 17.18 -0.11 -18.73
CA THR A 458 17.66 0.41 -17.43
C THR A 458 18.39 1.75 -17.54
N ALA A 459 18.76 2.19 -18.75
CA ALA A 459 19.40 3.49 -19.00
C ALA A 459 18.37 4.64 -18.97
N GLN A 460 17.78 4.86 -17.80
CA GLN A 460 16.81 5.92 -17.55
C GLN A 460 16.91 6.45 -16.10
N ALA A 461 16.36 7.64 -15.84
CA ALA A 461 16.42 8.31 -14.54
C ALA A 461 15.87 7.45 -13.39
N ASN A 462 14.82 6.66 -13.68
CA ASN A 462 14.15 5.78 -12.71
C ASN A 462 14.74 4.34 -12.69
N ARG A 463 16.01 4.17 -13.13
CA ARG A 463 16.74 2.89 -13.00
C ARG A 463 16.63 2.30 -11.58
N PRO A 464 16.78 3.07 -10.48
CA PRO A 464 16.68 2.51 -9.14
C PRO A 464 15.36 1.78 -8.88
N LEU A 465 14.23 2.32 -9.34
CA LEU A 465 12.92 1.66 -9.20
C LEU A 465 12.86 0.33 -9.97
N ILE A 466 13.38 0.31 -11.21
CA ILE A 466 13.42 -0.92 -12.01
C ILE A 466 14.24 -1.99 -11.30
N MET A 467 15.45 -1.65 -10.85
CA MET A 467 16.32 -2.57 -10.15
C MET A 467 15.68 -3.09 -8.87
N ASN A 468 15.12 -2.19 -8.07
CA ASN A 468 14.52 -2.50 -6.80
C ASN A 468 13.29 -3.42 -6.91
N LEU A 469 12.48 -3.28 -7.95
CA LEU A 469 11.29 -4.11 -8.16
C LEU A 469 11.59 -5.42 -8.90
N MET A 470 12.65 -5.47 -9.70
CA MET A 470 12.95 -6.65 -10.54
C MET A 470 14.02 -7.58 -9.94
N GLU A 471 14.98 -7.04 -9.21
CA GLU A 471 16.08 -7.84 -8.66
C GLU A 471 15.70 -8.51 -7.34
N ARG A 472 16.38 -9.61 -7.05
CA ARG A 472 16.28 -10.30 -5.76
C ARG A 472 16.82 -9.43 -4.65
N GLN A 473 16.02 -9.13 -3.64
CA GLN A 473 16.50 -8.45 -2.44
C GLN A 473 17.29 -9.42 -1.57
N ARG A 474 18.35 -8.89 -0.93
CA ARG A 474 19.19 -9.59 0.03
C ARG A 474 19.36 -8.72 1.26
N TYR A 475 18.38 -8.81 2.16
CA TYR A 475 18.43 -8.08 3.42
C TYR A 475 19.63 -8.58 4.24
N PRO A 476 20.47 -7.69 4.82
CA PRO A 476 21.61 -8.11 5.62
C PRO A 476 21.17 -8.84 6.90
N ASP A 477 21.92 -9.84 7.37
CA ASP A 477 21.68 -10.50 8.66
C ASP A 477 22.00 -9.52 9.80
N ARG A 478 21.00 -8.80 10.25
CA ARG A 478 21.10 -7.83 11.33
C ARG A 478 20.69 -8.46 12.65
N ARG A 479 21.48 -8.19 13.68
CA ARG A 479 21.25 -8.68 15.05
C ARG A 479 21.27 -7.51 16.02
N LEU A 480 20.47 -7.55 17.07
CA LEU A 480 20.46 -6.53 18.13
C LEU A 480 21.84 -6.41 18.79
N TYR A 481 22.56 -7.54 18.90
CA TYR A 481 23.96 -7.62 19.29
C TYR A 481 24.59 -8.89 18.71
N ARG A 482 25.91 -8.99 18.70
CA ARG A 482 26.63 -10.16 18.13
C ARG A 482 26.16 -11.48 18.75
N GLY A 483 25.55 -12.35 17.93
CA GLY A 483 24.96 -13.63 18.38
C GLY A 483 23.58 -13.50 19.06
N GLY A 484 23.03 -12.31 19.15
CA GLY A 484 21.73 -12.01 19.69
C GLY A 484 20.57 -12.29 18.71
N PRO A 485 19.33 -11.95 19.11
CA PRO A 485 18.16 -12.13 18.27
C PRO A 485 18.22 -11.24 17.04
N PRO A 486 17.50 -11.60 15.95
CA PRO A 486 17.43 -10.81 14.75
C PRO A 486 16.79 -9.45 15.02
N GLU A 487 17.34 -8.40 14.43
CA GLU A 487 16.73 -7.07 14.38
C GLU A 487 15.81 -7.03 13.16
N PRO A 488 14.48 -6.94 13.32
CA PRO A 488 13.55 -7.01 12.20
C PRO A 488 13.72 -5.81 11.26
N PRO A 489 13.41 -5.95 9.96
CA PRO A 489 13.27 -4.80 9.07
C PRO A 489 12.12 -3.89 9.57
N TYR A 490 12.12 -2.65 9.11
CA TYR A 490 11.02 -1.74 9.41
C TYR A 490 9.66 -2.32 8.97
N ASP A 491 9.59 -2.87 7.75
CA ASP A 491 8.40 -3.55 7.24
C ASP A 491 8.77 -4.91 6.60
N LEU A 492 9.32 -4.93 5.39
CA LEU A 492 9.63 -6.15 4.63
C LEU A 492 11.10 -6.25 4.28
N SER A 493 11.57 -7.48 4.07
CA SER A 493 12.92 -7.77 3.62
C SER A 493 13.02 -8.08 2.12
N GLY A 494 11.93 -8.55 1.46
CA GLY A 494 11.92 -8.86 0.03
C GLY A 494 10.54 -8.78 -0.63
N TRP A 495 10.50 -8.30 -1.90
CA TRP A 495 9.26 -7.97 -2.65
C TRP A 495 9.41 -8.07 -4.17
N THR A 496 10.29 -8.88 -4.71
CA THR A 496 10.62 -8.96 -6.15
C THR A 496 9.38 -9.25 -7.01
N LEU A 497 8.94 -8.28 -7.83
CA LEU A 497 7.68 -8.37 -8.59
C LEU A 497 7.68 -9.50 -9.61
N SER A 498 8.79 -9.71 -10.33
CA SER A 498 8.90 -10.79 -11.31
C SER A 498 8.64 -12.17 -10.72
N MET A 499 8.88 -12.36 -9.41
CA MET A 499 8.63 -13.60 -8.70
C MET A 499 7.20 -13.73 -8.20
N GLN A 500 6.63 -12.65 -7.62
CA GLN A 500 5.34 -12.73 -6.94
C GLN A 500 4.13 -12.44 -7.82
N MET A 501 4.28 -11.69 -8.93
CA MET A 501 3.14 -11.40 -9.80
C MET A 501 2.79 -12.54 -10.77
N GLY A 502 3.67 -13.53 -10.95
CA GLY A 502 3.44 -14.64 -11.88
C GLY A 502 3.58 -14.26 -13.35
N ALA A 503 4.21 -13.13 -13.65
CA ALA A 503 4.56 -12.71 -15.01
C ALA A 503 5.93 -13.25 -15.42
N ASP A 504 6.07 -13.61 -16.71
CA ASP A 504 7.36 -13.99 -17.27
C ASP A 504 8.19 -12.76 -17.56
N VAL A 505 9.38 -12.70 -16.98
CA VAL A 505 10.36 -11.63 -17.17
C VAL A 505 11.73 -12.24 -17.43
N VAL A 506 12.43 -11.69 -18.41
CA VAL A 506 13.81 -12.10 -18.73
C VAL A 506 14.74 -10.89 -18.52
N ARG A 507 15.72 -11.08 -17.67
CA ARG A 507 16.82 -10.13 -17.46
C ARG A 507 17.81 -10.24 -18.62
N ILE A 508 18.23 -9.10 -19.18
CA ILE A 508 19.17 -9.01 -20.30
C ILE A 508 20.44 -8.34 -19.84
N ASP A 509 21.54 -9.08 -19.81
CA ASP A 509 22.85 -8.63 -19.35
C ASP A 509 23.80 -8.21 -20.49
N GLU A 510 23.36 -8.27 -21.74
CA GLU A 510 24.10 -7.83 -22.92
C GLU A 510 23.40 -6.69 -23.67
N ARG A 511 24.16 -5.88 -24.38
CA ARG A 511 23.60 -4.81 -25.23
C ARG A 511 22.87 -5.40 -26.41
N PHE A 512 21.73 -4.84 -26.72
CA PHE A 512 20.91 -5.22 -27.87
C PHE A 512 20.16 -4.02 -28.42
N THR A 513 19.54 -4.18 -29.56
CA THR A 513 18.64 -3.20 -30.18
C THR A 513 17.29 -3.85 -30.44
N ALA A 514 16.23 -3.09 -30.28
CA ALA A 514 14.87 -3.49 -30.62
C ALA A 514 14.13 -2.32 -31.27
N SER A 515 13.41 -2.59 -32.36
CA SER A 515 12.46 -1.64 -32.90
C SER A 515 11.26 -1.61 -31.98
N ALA A 516 11.03 -0.50 -31.30
CA ALA A 516 9.99 -0.39 -30.27
C ALA A 516 9.37 1.01 -30.23
N GLU A 517 8.17 1.08 -29.71
CA GLU A 517 7.42 2.33 -29.46
C GLU A 517 7.22 2.53 -27.96
N ALA A 518 7.14 3.79 -27.52
CA ALA A 518 6.91 4.12 -26.13
C ALA A 518 5.46 3.79 -25.72
N VAL A 519 5.32 3.11 -24.59
CA VAL A 519 4.02 2.96 -23.90
C VAL A 519 3.79 4.24 -23.10
N ARG A 520 2.90 5.11 -23.57
CA ARG A 520 2.70 6.44 -22.98
C ARG A 520 1.82 6.43 -21.73
N ASP A 521 0.73 5.64 -21.77
CA ASP A 521 -0.28 5.56 -20.71
C ASP A 521 -0.32 4.17 -20.08
N THR A 522 -1.11 4.02 -19.01
CA THR A 522 -1.42 2.69 -18.48
C THR A 522 -2.23 1.88 -19.50
N LEU A 523 -1.95 0.59 -19.56
CA LEU A 523 -2.59 -0.33 -20.48
C LEU A 523 -3.99 -0.70 -19.95
N PRO A 524 -5.07 -0.40 -20.69
CA PRO A 524 -6.40 -0.88 -20.32
C PRO A 524 -6.52 -2.40 -20.50
N PRO A 525 -7.53 -3.04 -19.88
CA PRO A 525 -7.92 -4.39 -20.27
C PRO A 525 -8.20 -4.46 -21.77
N SER A 526 -7.65 -5.49 -22.43
CA SER A 526 -7.86 -5.71 -23.86
C SER A 526 -8.18 -7.18 -24.06
N GLY A 527 -9.41 -7.47 -24.41
CA GLY A 527 -9.90 -8.82 -24.64
C GLY A 527 -10.43 -9.04 -26.05
N ASP A 528 -10.59 -10.30 -26.44
CA ASP A 528 -11.04 -10.68 -27.79
C ASP A 528 -11.87 -11.96 -27.74
N VAL A 529 -12.62 -12.21 -28.81
CA VAL A 529 -13.34 -13.46 -29.06
C VAL A 529 -12.89 -14.01 -30.41
N ARG A 530 -12.12 -15.08 -30.39
CA ARG A 530 -11.54 -15.70 -31.59
C ARG A 530 -12.43 -16.78 -32.17
N GLY A 531 -12.69 -16.70 -33.45
CA GLY A 531 -13.46 -17.66 -34.21
C GLY A 531 -14.99 -17.49 -34.04
N THR A 532 -15.73 -18.35 -34.77
CA THR A 532 -17.18 -18.43 -34.71
C THR A 532 -17.59 -19.81 -34.17
N GLY A 533 -18.24 -19.84 -32.98
CA GLY A 533 -18.60 -21.09 -32.30
C GLY A 533 -20.06 -21.51 -32.52
N GLY A 534 -20.29 -22.75 -32.91
CA GLY A 534 -21.64 -23.34 -32.92
C GLY A 534 -22.14 -23.72 -31.55
N PHE A 535 -21.24 -24.28 -30.71
CA PHE A 535 -21.57 -24.74 -29.36
C PHE A 535 -21.44 -23.65 -28.29
N GLY A 536 -20.36 -22.85 -28.36
CA GLY A 536 -20.05 -21.86 -27.33
C GLY A 536 -18.60 -21.39 -27.36
N TRP A 537 -18.04 -21.11 -26.21
CA TRP A 537 -16.66 -20.57 -26.08
C TRP A 537 -15.91 -21.23 -24.91
N SER A 538 -14.60 -21.37 -25.08
CA SER A 538 -13.67 -21.76 -24.01
C SER A 538 -12.86 -20.57 -23.53
N LEU A 539 -12.50 -20.58 -22.23
CA LEU A 539 -11.63 -19.63 -21.60
C LEU A 539 -10.58 -20.36 -20.75
N SER A 540 -9.29 -20.00 -20.94
CA SER A 540 -8.19 -20.59 -20.17
C SER A 540 -8.28 -20.22 -18.70
N PRO A 541 -7.96 -21.12 -17.74
CA PRO A 541 -7.89 -20.82 -16.32
C PRO A 541 -6.57 -20.12 -15.92
N ASN A 542 -5.62 -19.96 -16.83
CA ASN A 542 -4.26 -19.51 -16.51
C ASN A 542 -4.21 -18.03 -16.09
N ALA A 543 -5.07 -17.17 -16.65
CA ALA A 543 -5.12 -15.77 -16.30
C ALA A 543 -6.01 -15.51 -15.08
N ASN A 544 -5.55 -14.69 -14.14
CA ASN A 544 -6.37 -14.24 -13.01
C ASN A 544 -7.67 -13.57 -13.49
N ALA A 545 -7.58 -12.78 -14.54
CA ALA A 545 -8.70 -12.09 -15.16
C ALA A 545 -9.82 -13.02 -15.66
N SER A 546 -9.53 -14.30 -15.86
CA SER A 546 -10.55 -15.30 -16.22
C SER A 546 -11.61 -15.47 -15.13
N ALA A 547 -11.23 -15.35 -13.85
CA ALA A 547 -12.19 -15.37 -12.74
C ALA A 547 -13.17 -14.20 -12.82
N LYS A 548 -12.68 -12.99 -13.17
CA LYS A 548 -13.54 -11.82 -13.37
C LYS A 548 -14.54 -12.06 -14.51
N ALA A 549 -14.07 -12.51 -15.67
CA ALA A 549 -14.93 -12.79 -16.82
C ALA A 549 -16.01 -13.84 -16.50
N VAL A 550 -15.65 -14.90 -15.77
CA VAL A 550 -16.59 -15.94 -15.32
C VAL A 550 -17.65 -15.35 -14.37
N ASN A 551 -17.24 -14.57 -13.38
CA ASN A 551 -18.17 -13.94 -12.44
C ASN A 551 -19.14 -12.97 -13.12
N LEU A 552 -18.67 -12.19 -14.10
CA LEU A 552 -19.52 -11.29 -14.90
C LEU A 552 -20.58 -12.09 -15.69
N LEU A 553 -20.19 -13.19 -16.31
CA LEU A 553 -21.11 -14.05 -17.05
C LEU A 553 -22.12 -14.77 -16.14
N LEU A 554 -21.66 -15.32 -15.00
CA LEU A 554 -22.53 -15.95 -14.00
C LEU A 554 -23.54 -14.94 -13.41
N ALA A 555 -23.12 -13.68 -13.16
CA ALA A 555 -24.00 -12.63 -12.68
C ALA A 555 -25.12 -12.28 -13.69
N GLN A 556 -24.89 -12.48 -14.98
CA GLN A 556 -25.87 -12.29 -16.06
C GLN A 556 -26.70 -13.55 -16.37
N GLY A 557 -26.54 -14.61 -15.56
CA GLY A 557 -27.28 -15.86 -15.69
C GLY A 557 -26.79 -16.78 -16.81
N GLU A 558 -25.55 -16.54 -17.32
CA GLU A 558 -24.98 -17.43 -18.34
C GLU A 558 -24.58 -18.79 -17.75
N ARG A 559 -24.72 -19.85 -18.56
CA ARG A 559 -24.27 -21.19 -18.15
C ARG A 559 -22.78 -21.36 -18.40
N VAL A 560 -22.03 -21.32 -17.31
CA VAL A 560 -20.59 -21.58 -17.30
C VAL A 560 -20.34 -22.97 -16.73
N LEU A 561 -19.56 -23.77 -17.46
CA LEU A 561 -19.11 -25.09 -17.04
C LEU A 561 -17.61 -25.05 -16.81
N ARG A 562 -17.10 -25.94 -15.96
CA ARG A 562 -15.67 -26.12 -15.74
C ARG A 562 -15.24 -27.54 -16.13
N ALA A 563 -14.24 -27.68 -16.97
CA ALA A 563 -13.64 -28.94 -17.29
C ALA A 563 -12.84 -29.46 -16.09
N ARG A 564 -13.15 -30.68 -15.61
CA ARG A 564 -12.56 -31.25 -14.39
C ARG A 564 -11.05 -31.42 -14.48
N GLU A 565 -10.55 -31.82 -15.62
CA GLU A 565 -9.12 -32.19 -15.81
C GLU A 565 -8.24 -30.97 -16.10
N ALA A 566 -8.69 -30.09 -17.02
CA ALA A 566 -7.90 -28.93 -17.47
C ALA A 566 -8.26 -27.60 -16.75
N GLY A 567 -9.34 -27.59 -16.00
CA GLY A 567 -9.84 -26.36 -15.36
C GLY A 567 -10.40 -25.30 -16.31
N THR A 568 -10.42 -25.59 -17.63
CA THR A 568 -10.92 -24.69 -18.67
C THR A 568 -12.39 -24.36 -18.43
N PHE A 569 -12.73 -23.10 -18.52
CA PHE A 569 -14.12 -22.66 -18.48
C PHE A 569 -14.76 -22.77 -19.85
N VAL A 570 -15.99 -23.26 -19.89
CA VAL A 570 -16.77 -23.46 -21.11
C VAL A 570 -18.12 -22.75 -20.96
N ILE A 571 -18.40 -21.84 -21.86
CA ILE A 571 -19.62 -21.04 -21.89
C ILE A 571 -20.51 -21.55 -23.01
N GLU A 572 -21.68 -22.11 -22.68
CA GLU A 572 -22.61 -22.63 -23.68
C GLU A 572 -23.35 -21.49 -24.39
N ARG A 573 -23.49 -21.57 -25.69
CA ARG A 573 -24.24 -20.59 -26.50
C ARG A 573 -25.74 -20.69 -26.23
N ARG A 574 -26.34 -19.57 -25.82
CA ARG A 574 -27.78 -19.39 -25.59
C ARG A 574 -28.18 -17.94 -25.89
N GLY A 575 -29.27 -17.72 -26.57
CA GLY A 575 -29.79 -16.37 -26.76
C GLY A 575 -28.72 -15.31 -27.05
N GLN A 576 -28.52 -14.36 -26.11
CA GLN A 576 -27.58 -13.24 -26.23
C GLN A 576 -26.15 -13.53 -25.67
N THR A 577 -25.82 -14.78 -25.38
CA THR A 577 -24.53 -15.15 -24.75
C THR A 577 -23.33 -14.58 -25.51
N GLU A 578 -23.36 -14.52 -26.86
CA GLU A 578 -22.20 -13.98 -27.62
C GLU A 578 -21.93 -12.52 -27.29
N GLN A 579 -22.97 -11.68 -27.18
CA GLN A 579 -22.81 -10.28 -26.82
C GLN A 579 -22.20 -10.15 -25.41
N ARG A 580 -22.67 -10.94 -24.45
CA ARG A 580 -22.18 -10.95 -23.07
C ARG A 580 -20.75 -11.46 -22.96
N VAL A 581 -20.37 -12.50 -23.73
CA VAL A 581 -19.00 -12.98 -23.81
C VAL A 581 -18.05 -11.91 -24.38
N ARG A 582 -18.47 -11.17 -25.43
CA ARG A 582 -17.68 -10.05 -25.96
C ARG A 582 -17.50 -8.94 -24.93
N ALA A 583 -18.58 -8.57 -24.22
CA ALA A 583 -18.51 -7.57 -23.16
C ALA A 583 -17.57 -8.02 -22.01
N ALA A 584 -17.73 -9.25 -21.54
CA ALA A 584 -16.87 -9.82 -20.49
C ALA A 584 -15.40 -9.94 -20.93
N ALA A 585 -15.16 -10.27 -22.23
CA ALA A 585 -13.81 -10.28 -22.80
C ALA A 585 -13.15 -8.91 -22.69
N GLN A 586 -13.84 -7.85 -23.12
CA GLN A 586 -13.34 -6.48 -23.09
C GLN A 586 -13.12 -5.99 -21.66
N GLU A 587 -14.10 -6.18 -20.78
CA GLU A 587 -14.04 -5.69 -19.40
C GLU A 587 -12.95 -6.38 -18.57
N ALA A 588 -12.80 -7.69 -18.72
CA ALA A 588 -11.78 -8.46 -18.00
C ALA A 588 -10.41 -8.46 -18.69
N GLY A 589 -10.34 -8.20 -19.99
CA GLY A 589 -9.11 -8.28 -20.76
C GLY A 589 -8.66 -9.72 -21.02
N VAL A 590 -9.59 -10.60 -21.41
CA VAL A 590 -9.32 -12.04 -21.68
C VAL A 590 -9.72 -12.43 -23.09
N VAL A 591 -9.16 -13.53 -23.58
CA VAL A 591 -9.45 -14.05 -24.91
C VAL A 591 -10.29 -15.31 -24.79
N PHE A 592 -11.50 -15.27 -25.33
CA PHE A 592 -12.35 -16.44 -25.52
C PHE A 592 -12.09 -17.08 -26.89
N THR A 593 -12.08 -18.42 -26.92
CA THR A 593 -11.93 -19.18 -28.16
C THR A 593 -13.25 -19.94 -28.47
N ALA A 594 -13.77 -19.73 -29.65
CA ALA A 594 -15.01 -20.35 -30.08
C ALA A 594 -14.87 -21.88 -30.17
N LEU A 595 -15.93 -22.59 -29.82
CA LEU A 595 -16.08 -24.03 -29.85
C LEU A 595 -17.16 -24.44 -30.87
N SER A 596 -16.83 -25.30 -31.82
CA SER A 596 -17.79 -25.84 -32.78
C SER A 596 -18.66 -26.95 -32.19
N ALA A 597 -18.12 -27.70 -31.23
CA ALA A 597 -18.78 -28.78 -30.52
C ALA A 597 -18.50 -28.76 -29.02
N ARG A 598 -19.30 -29.53 -28.26
CA ARG A 598 -19.06 -29.72 -26.83
C ARG A 598 -17.72 -30.42 -26.61
N PRO A 599 -16.82 -29.88 -25.76
CA PRO A 599 -15.58 -30.55 -25.40
C PRO A 599 -15.85 -31.91 -24.73
N GLY A 600 -14.94 -32.84 -24.93
CA GLY A 600 -14.96 -34.14 -24.23
C GLY A 600 -14.59 -33.95 -22.72
N GLY A 601 -14.75 -35.06 -21.98
CA GLY A 601 -14.47 -35.07 -20.53
C GLY A 601 -15.63 -34.59 -19.66
N THR A 602 -15.40 -34.56 -18.35
CA THR A 602 -16.40 -34.15 -17.35
C THR A 602 -16.47 -32.65 -17.26
N LEU A 603 -17.62 -32.08 -17.58
CA LEU A 603 -17.92 -30.65 -17.44
C LEU A 603 -18.90 -30.44 -16.28
N THR A 604 -18.46 -29.73 -15.25
CA THR A 604 -19.25 -29.42 -14.03
C THR A 604 -19.81 -27.99 -14.12
N PRO A 605 -21.13 -27.79 -13.91
CA PRO A 605 -21.71 -26.46 -13.88
C PRO A 605 -21.18 -25.65 -12.68
N LEU A 606 -20.85 -24.39 -12.94
CA LEU A 606 -20.49 -23.42 -11.90
C LEU A 606 -21.69 -22.56 -11.55
N ARG A 607 -21.77 -22.16 -10.27
CA ARG A 607 -22.62 -21.08 -9.77
C ARG A 607 -21.73 -19.90 -9.36
N ARG A 608 -22.30 -18.73 -9.30
CA ARG A 608 -21.61 -17.56 -8.69
C ARG A 608 -21.46 -17.83 -7.20
N PRO A 609 -20.23 -17.86 -6.65
CA PRO A 609 -20.03 -18.10 -5.22
C PRO A 609 -20.67 -16.96 -4.39
N ARG A 610 -21.37 -17.32 -3.31
CA ARG A 610 -21.88 -16.40 -2.29
C ARG A 610 -20.86 -16.43 -1.15
N VAL A 611 -20.10 -15.35 -1.00
CA VAL A 611 -18.99 -15.26 -0.07
C VAL A 611 -19.37 -14.39 1.12
N GLY A 612 -19.30 -14.95 2.33
CA GLY A 612 -19.34 -14.21 3.58
C GLY A 612 -17.91 -13.91 4.03
N LEU A 613 -17.49 -12.66 4.04
CA LEU A 613 -16.17 -12.23 4.50
C LEU A 613 -16.25 -11.79 5.97
N TYR A 614 -15.56 -12.50 6.86
CA TYR A 614 -15.56 -12.17 8.28
C TYR A 614 -14.91 -10.80 8.53
N LYS A 615 -15.62 -9.94 9.27
CA LYS A 615 -15.24 -8.59 9.63
C LYS A 615 -15.30 -8.40 11.14
N SER A 616 -14.17 -8.57 11.78
CA SER A 616 -14.00 -8.31 13.21
C SER A 616 -14.23 -6.82 13.55
N TRP A 617 -14.61 -6.52 14.79
CA TRP A 617 -14.56 -5.16 15.32
C TRP A 617 -13.14 -4.69 15.68
N VAL A 618 -12.15 -5.58 15.63
CA VAL A 618 -10.74 -5.22 15.61
C VAL A 618 -10.35 -5.11 14.14
N ALA A 619 -10.19 -3.89 13.66
CA ALA A 619 -9.87 -3.62 12.27
C ALA A 619 -8.50 -4.25 11.89
N VAL A 620 -8.44 -4.89 10.73
CA VAL A 620 -7.21 -5.43 10.13
C VAL A 620 -7.15 -5.09 8.64
N ASP A 621 -5.99 -4.64 8.19
CA ASP A 621 -5.80 -4.23 6.80
C ASP A 621 -6.02 -5.39 5.81
N ASP A 622 -5.69 -6.63 6.21
CA ASP A 622 -5.86 -7.82 5.38
C ASP A 622 -7.33 -8.09 5.00
N LEU A 623 -8.29 -7.72 5.88
CA LEU A 623 -9.72 -7.72 5.55
C LEU A 623 -10.01 -6.79 4.37
N GLY A 624 -9.51 -5.58 4.43
CA GLY A 624 -9.76 -4.57 3.40
C GLY A 624 -9.12 -4.95 2.06
N TRP A 625 -7.88 -5.42 2.06
CA TRP A 625 -7.20 -5.94 0.88
C TRP A 625 -7.93 -7.15 0.28
N THR A 626 -8.46 -8.03 1.13
CA THR A 626 -9.27 -9.19 0.67
C THR A 626 -10.58 -8.73 0.04
N LEU A 627 -11.27 -7.79 0.65
CA LEU A 627 -12.50 -7.19 0.09
C LEU A 627 -12.22 -6.54 -1.27
N TRP A 628 -11.17 -5.71 -1.35
CA TRP A 628 -10.74 -5.10 -2.60
C TRP A 628 -10.49 -6.13 -3.70
N LEU A 629 -9.74 -7.21 -3.37
CA LEU A 629 -9.47 -8.30 -4.32
C LEU A 629 -10.77 -8.92 -4.84
N LEU A 630 -11.70 -9.28 -3.95
CA LEU A 630 -12.94 -9.93 -4.33
C LEU A 630 -13.80 -9.04 -5.23
N GLU A 631 -13.88 -7.75 -4.93
CA GLU A 631 -14.62 -6.77 -5.75
C GLU A 631 -13.97 -6.54 -7.11
N GLN A 632 -12.63 -6.43 -7.19
CA GLN A 632 -11.90 -6.28 -8.47
C GLN A 632 -12.16 -7.45 -9.42
N TYR A 633 -12.41 -8.65 -8.88
CA TYR A 633 -12.70 -9.86 -9.65
C TYR A 633 -14.20 -10.22 -9.70
N ALA A 634 -15.06 -9.25 -9.34
CA ALA A 634 -16.53 -9.34 -9.44
C ALA A 634 -17.16 -10.50 -8.66
N PHE A 635 -16.55 -10.94 -7.55
CA PHE A 635 -17.22 -11.87 -6.63
C PHE A 635 -18.38 -11.18 -5.90
N ALA A 636 -19.41 -11.95 -5.55
CA ALA A 636 -20.47 -11.49 -4.66
C ALA A 636 -20.02 -11.71 -3.23
N VAL A 637 -19.83 -10.63 -2.47
CA VAL A 637 -19.31 -10.67 -1.11
C VAL A 637 -20.18 -9.87 -0.17
N ASP A 638 -20.55 -10.46 0.97
CA ASP A 638 -21.16 -9.80 2.13
C ASP A 638 -20.14 -9.81 3.28
N THR A 639 -20.05 -8.72 4.04
CA THR A 639 -19.25 -8.71 5.27
C THR A 639 -20.05 -9.22 6.46
N LEU A 640 -19.45 -10.08 7.30
CA LEU A 640 -20.07 -10.72 8.44
C LEU A 640 -19.39 -10.30 9.74
N HIS A 641 -20.13 -9.64 10.64
CA HIS A 641 -19.67 -9.37 11.99
C HIS A 641 -19.91 -10.56 12.94
N ASN A 642 -19.42 -10.46 14.17
CA ASN A 642 -19.56 -11.50 15.20
C ASN A 642 -21.00 -11.98 15.38
N ALA A 643 -21.96 -11.05 15.44
CA ALA A 643 -23.38 -11.36 15.61
C ALA A 643 -23.95 -12.15 14.41
N ASP A 644 -23.53 -11.83 13.20
CA ASP A 644 -23.96 -12.54 11.98
C ASP A 644 -23.48 -14.00 12.00
N ILE A 645 -22.26 -14.25 12.51
CA ILE A 645 -21.74 -15.61 12.68
C ILE A 645 -22.50 -16.34 13.81
N GLN A 646 -22.76 -15.67 14.93
CA GLN A 646 -23.36 -16.28 16.12
C GLN A 646 -24.84 -16.64 15.92
N THR A 647 -25.60 -15.79 15.27
CA THR A 647 -27.07 -15.87 15.21
C THR A 647 -27.65 -15.88 13.81
N GLY A 648 -26.84 -15.59 12.77
CA GLY A 648 -27.28 -15.51 11.39
C GLY A 648 -27.50 -16.89 10.75
N ASP A 649 -28.21 -16.90 9.64
CA ASP A 649 -28.33 -18.08 8.76
C ASP A 649 -27.12 -18.15 7.83
N LEU A 650 -26.13 -18.96 8.20
CA LEU A 650 -24.90 -19.16 7.44
C LEU A 650 -25.12 -20.02 6.18
N SER A 651 -26.23 -20.76 6.05
CA SER A 651 -26.52 -21.62 4.89
C SER A 651 -26.71 -20.83 3.57
N ARG A 652 -26.93 -19.54 3.66
CA ARG A 652 -27.01 -18.65 2.49
C ARG A 652 -25.66 -18.41 1.82
N TYR A 653 -24.52 -18.75 2.47
CA TYR A 653 -23.18 -18.63 1.92
C TYR A 653 -22.66 -19.99 1.45
N ASP A 654 -21.92 -19.99 0.34
CA ASP A 654 -21.19 -21.16 -0.13
C ASP A 654 -19.80 -21.21 0.54
N VAL A 655 -19.24 -20.01 0.84
CA VAL A 655 -17.94 -19.85 1.51
C VAL A 655 -18.04 -18.81 2.61
N ILE A 656 -17.45 -19.11 3.78
CA ILE A 656 -17.08 -18.11 4.78
C ILE A 656 -15.58 -17.96 4.75
N LEU A 657 -15.10 -16.74 4.46
CA LEU A 657 -13.68 -16.43 4.36
C LEU A 657 -13.20 -15.64 5.58
N PHE A 658 -12.15 -16.13 6.23
CA PHE A 658 -11.45 -15.44 7.31
C PHE A 658 -10.15 -14.86 6.75
N PRO A 659 -10.01 -13.52 6.71
CA PRO A 659 -8.74 -12.86 6.36
C PRO A 659 -7.69 -13.14 7.45
N ASP A 660 -6.44 -12.78 7.19
CA ASP A 660 -5.38 -12.94 8.18
C ASP A 660 -5.66 -12.10 9.43
N GLN A 661 -5.88 -12.79 10.53
CA GLN A 661 -6.08 -12.20 11.86
C GLN A 661 -5.77 -13.24 12.95
N ALA A 662 -5.13 -12.80 14.03
CA ALA A 662 -4.75 -13.68 15.14
C ALA A 662 -5.96 -14.45 15.74
N ALA A 663 -5.78 -15.74 15.99
CA ALA A 663 -6.83 -16.66 16.46
C ALA A 663 -7.56 -16.16 17.72
N ASN A 664 -6.82 -15.62 18.70
CA ASN A 664 -7.38 -15.07 19.91
C ASN A 664 -8.24 -13.82 19.68
N VAL A 665 -7.90 -13.01 18.67
CA VAL A 665 -8.67 -11.81 18.29
C VAL A 665 -9.97 -12.22 17.60
N ILE A 666 -9.94 -13.21 16.72
CA ILE A 666 -11.16 -13.75 16.09
C ILE A 666 -12.10 -14.32 17.18
N LEU A 667 -11.55 -15.11 18.10
CA LEU A 667 -12.34 -15.79 19.14
C LEU A 667 -12.91 -14.83 20.17
N ASN A 668 -12.09 -13.91 20.70
CA ASN A 668 -12.41 -13.10 21.87
C ASN A 668 -12.70 -11.62 21.54
N GLY A 669 -12.14 -11.09 20.46
CA GLY A 669 -12.27 -9.68 20.06
C GLY A 669 -11.78 -8.70 21.12
N ARG A 670 -12.41 -7.54 21.21
CA ARG A 670 -12.12 -6.52 22.23
C ARG A 670 -12.82 -6.87 23.54
N ALA A 671 -12.13 -6.63 24.67
CA ALA A 671 -12.67 -6.90 25.99
C ALA A 671 -13.82 -5.94 26.34
N PRO A 672 -14.83 -6.36 27.12
CA PRO A 672 -15.86 -5.47 27.63
C PRO A 672 -15.26 -4.28 28.41
N GLY A 673 -15.83 -3.09 28.20
CA GLY A 673 -15.38 -1.83 28.81
C GLY A 673 -14.18 -1.17 28.12
N THR A 674 -13.54 -1.79 27.13
CA THR A 674 -12.46 -1.14 26.32
C THR A 674 -13.00 -0.36 25.14
N MET A 675 -14.23 -0.65 24.74
CA MET A 675 -14.97 -0.01 23.64
C MET A 675 -16.45 0.06 24.00
N PRO A 676 -17.27 0.87 23.34
CA PRO A 676 -18.71 0.80 23.47
C PRO A 676 -19.22 -0.63 23.21
N ASP A 677 -20.26 -1.07 23.94
CA ASP A 677 -20.74 -2.45 23.97
C ASP A 677 -21.06 -3.05 22.59
N ALA A 678 -21.43 -2.22 21.61
CA ALA A 678 -21.69 -2.66 20.24
C ALA A 678 -20.44 -3.19 19.50
N PHE A 679 -19.23 -2.91 20.01
CA PHE A 679 -17.95 -3.18 19.34
C PHE A 679 -17.03 -4.09 20.17
N VAL A 680 -17.55 -4.79 21.17
CA VAL A 680 -16.79 -5.72 21.99
C VAL A 680 -17.09 -7.18 21.62
N GLY A 681 -16.22 -8.09 22.10
CA GLY A 681 -16.34 -9.51 21.86
C GLY A 681 -15.88 -9.96 20.47
N GLY A 682 -15.69 -11.26 20.33
CA GLY A 682 -15.34 -11.97 19.10
C GLY A 682 -16.43 -12.97 18.70
N VAL A 683 -16.05 -13.95 17.89
CA VAL A 683 -16.95 -15.03 17.44
C VAL A 683 -17.47 -15.85 18.63
N GLY A 684 -16.62 -16.08 19.66
CA GLY A 684 -16.98 -16.81 20.88
C GLY A 684 -17.36 -18.25 20.63
N ALA A 685 -17.67 -18.97 21.71
CA ALA A 685 -18.05 -20.39 21.62
C ALA A 685 -19.33 -20.63 20.81
N THR A 686 -20.31 -19.72 20.88
CA THR A 686 -21.56 -19.81 20.10
C THR A 686 -21.30 -19.75 18.62
N GLY A 687 -20.46 -18.82 18.18
CA GLY A 687 -20.09 -18.69 16.76
C GLY A 687 -19.23 -19.85 16.27
N VAL A 688 -18.29 -20.35 17.10
CA VAL A 688 -17.54 -21.58 16.78
C VAL A 688 -18.47 -22.75 16.54
N ALA A 689 -19.49 -22.96 17.41
CA ALA A 689 -20.48 -24.01 17.20
C ALA A 689 -21.33 -23.80 15.95
N ALA A 690 -21.61 -22.55 15.56
CA ALA A 690 -22.32 -22.23 14.32
C ALA A 690 -21.46 -22.53 13.09
N LEU A 691 -20.17 -22.19 13.12
CA LEU A 691 -19.20 -22.49 12.06
C LEU A 691 -18.99 -24.00 11.88
N ASP A 692 -18.86 -24.76 12.97
CA ASP A 692 -18.74 -26.22 12.91
C ASP A 692 -19.98 -26.86 12.23
N ARG A 693 -21.19 -26.45 12.66
CA ARG A 693 -22.45 -26.90 12.00
C ARG A 693 -22.49 -26.52 10.52
N TYR A 694 -22.08 -25.29 10.19
CA TYR A 694 -22.07 -24.81 8.81
C TYR A 694 -21.21 -25.70 7.92
N VAL A 695 -19.96 -26.00 8.36
CA VAL A 695 -19.05 -26.86 7.59
C VAL A 695 -19.59 -28.30 7.53
N ARG A 696 -20.05 -28.88 8.64
CA ARG A 696 -20.60 -30.23 8.66
C ARG A 696 -21.81 -30.41 7.74
N ASN A 697 -22.55 -29.34 7.48
CA ASN A 697 -23.70 -29.33 6.56
C ASN A 697 -23.35 -28.98 5.12
N GLY A 698 -22.08 -28.97 4.73
CA GLY A 698 -21.62 -28.78 3.34
C GLY A 698 -21.04 -27.41 3.01
N GLY A 699 -20.95 -26.48 3.97
CA GLY A 699 -20.32 -25.19 3.78
C GLY A 699 -18.79 -25.30 3.68
N THR A 700 -18.15 -24.31 3.09
CA THR A 700 -16.68 -24.24 3.00
C THR A 700 -16.17 -23.04 3.80
N ILE A 701 -15.17 -23.27 4.66
CA ILE A 701 -14.40 -22.19 5.29
C ILE A 701 -13.07 -22.06 4.53
N VAL A 702 -12.69 -20.81 4.21
CA VAL A 702 -11.36 -20.47 3.69
C VAL A 702 -10.69 -19.56 4.73
N ALA A 703 -9.47 -19.87 5.14
CA ALA A 703 -8.75 -19.07 6.12
C ALA A 703 -7.30 -18.78 5.67
N PHE A 704 -6.84 -17.56 5.94
CA PHE A 704 -5.50 -17.10 5.58
C PHE A 704 -4.63 -16.97 6.81
N ASP A 705 -3.41 -17.47 6.70
CA ASP A 705 -2.30 -17.35 7.66
C ASP A 705 -2.72 -17.56 9.12
N ASP A 706 -2.71 -16.56 10.00
CA ASP A 706 -3.09 -16.63 11.42
C ASP A 706 -4.51 -17.18 11.63
N ALA A 707 -5.46 -16.80 10.77
CA ALA A 707 -6.83 -17.29 10.87
C ALA A 707 -6.95 -18.80 10.60
N SER A 708 -5.98 -19.41 9.92
CA SER A 708 -5.94 -20.86 9.74
C SER A 708 -5.72 -21.61 11.06
N ASP A 709 -4.95 -21.03 12.00
CA ASP A 709 -4.79 -21.58 13.34
C ASP A 709 -6.13 -21.57 14.10
N PHE A 710 -6.90 -20.46 14.02
CA PHE A 710 -8.25 -20.38 14.59
C PHE A 710 -9.16 -21.48 14.07
N VAL A 711 -9.24 -21.67 12.76
CA VAL A 711 -10.13 -22.67 12.15
C VAL A 711 -9.69 -24.09 12.50
N ALA A 712 -8.37 -24.38 12.44
CA ALA A 712 -7.83 -25.71 12.75
C ALA A 712 -8.08 -26.10 14.21
N GLU A 713 -7.81 -25.20 15.15
CA GLU A 713 -7.95 -25.44 16.58
C GLU A 713 -9.42 -25.53 17.02
N GLN A 714 -10.25 -24.54 16.61
CA GLN A 714 -11.63 -24.47 17.08
C GLN A 714 -12.54 -25.55 16.48
N LEU A 715 -12.26 -26.02 15.27
CA LEU A 715 -13.00 -27.12 14.65
C LEU A 715 -12.36 -28.48 14.89
N GLY A 716 -11.25 -28.56 15.63
CA GLY A 716 -10.56 -29.80 15.96
C GLY A 716 -10.03 -30.54 14.72
N LEU A 717 -9.54 -29.81 13.71
CA LEU A 717 -9.04 -30.39 12.47
C LEU A 717 -7.69 -31.09 12.69
N PRO A 718 -7.37 -32.16 11.94
CA PRO A 718 -6.12 -32.91 12.11
C PRO A 718 -4.91 -32.20 11.47
N VAL A 719 -4.76 -30.90 11.72
CA VAL A 719 -3.70 -30.03 11.20
C VAL A 719 -3.26 -29.08 12.30
N ARG A 720 -1.95 -28.84 12.40
CA ARG A 720 -1.40 -27.83 13.32
C ARG A 720 -0.30 -27.02 12.67
N ASN A 721 -0.02 -25.85 13.25
CA ASN A 721 1.12 -25.03 12.88
C ASN A 721 2.42 -25.66 13.43
N ALA A 722 3.28 -26.12 12.54
CA ALA A 722 4.51 -26.83 12.88
C ALA A 722 5.67 -25.90 13.29
N VAL A 723 5.52 -24.59 13.10
CA VAL A 723 6.55 -23.59 13.43
C VAL A 723 6.16 -22.73 14.63
N ALA A 724 4.99 -23.01 15.24
CA ALA A 724 4.56 -22.31 16.44
C ALA A 724 5.55 -22.50 17.60
N GLY A 725 5.87 -21.41 18.32
CA GLY A 725 6.73 -21.41 19.50
C GLY A 725 8.23 -21.59 19.25
N ILE A 726 8.66 -21.67 17.99
CA ILE A 726 10.10 -21.65 17.65
C ILE A 726 10.63 -20.23 17.86
N SER A 727 11.80 -20.12 18.49
CA SER A 727 12.40 -18.81 18.77
C SER A 727 12.87 -18.12 17.47
N ASP A 728 12.86 -16.78 17.46
CA ASP A 728 13.34 -15.98 16.33
C ASP A 728 14.83 -16.25 15.98
N ASN A 729 15.61 -16.75 16.94
CA ASN A 729 17.00 -17.17 16.67
C ASN A 729 17.12 -18.42 15.81
N GLU A 730 16.11 -19.30 15.85
CA GLU A 730 16.05 -20.57 15.14
C GLU A 730 15.25 -20.49 13.85
N PHE A 731 14.14 -19.73 13.86
CA PHE A 731 13.26 -19.57 12.72
C PHE A 731 12.70 -18.16 12.66
N PHE A 732 13.10 -17.42 11.63
CA PHE A 732 12.69 -16.04 11.44
C PHE A 732 12.64 -15.66 9.97
N ILE A 733 11.46 -15.27 9.48
CA ILE A 733 11.23 -14.76 8.11
C ILE A 733 10.31 -13.55 8.21
N PRO A 734 10.87 -12.32 8.22
CA PRO A 734 10.12 -11.10 8.55
C PRO A 734 9.46 -10.40 7.34
N GLY A 735 8.99 -11.14 6.36
CA GLY A 735 8.44 -10.61 5.12
C GLY A 735 9.37 -10.83 3.94
N SER A 736 9.27 -12.02 3.36
CA SER A 736 10.13 -12.50 2.26
C SER A 736 9.33 -13.35 1.29
N LEU A 737 9.88 -13.56 0.11
CA LEU A 737 9.33 -14.51 -0.84
C LEU A 737 9.96 -15.88 -0.64
N VAL A 738 9.12 -16.89 -0.46
CA VAL A 738 9.54 -18.28 -0.32
C VAL A 738 8.95 -19.15 -1.43
N ARG A 739 9.73 -20.13 -1.87
CA ARG A 739 9.40 -21.04 -2.96
C ARG A 739 8.45 -22.13 -2.49
N ALA A 740 7.37 -22.36 -3.24
CA ALA A 740 6.45 -23.44 -2.98
C ALA A 740 6.12 -24.23 -4.25
N ALA A 741 5.99 -25.55 -4.09
CA ALA A 741 5.57 -26.49 -5.12
C ALA A 741 4.05 -26.67 -5.05
N VAL A 742 3.39 -26.65 -6.20
CA VAL A 742 1.95 -26.75 -6.37
C VAL A 742 1.58 -28.10 -7.00
N ASP A 743 0.64 -28.81 -6.41
CA ASP A 743 0.02 -29.99 -7.05
C ASP A 743 -0.98 -29.55 -8.11
N THR A 744 -0.52 -29.35 -9.33
CA THR A 744 -1.34 -28.87 -10.44
C THR A 744 -2.43 -29.84 -10.88
N ALA A 745 -2.41 -31.09 -10.42
CA ALA A 745 -3.48 -32.07 -10.66
C ALA A 745 -4.67 -31.85 -9.70
N HIS A 746 -4.44 -31.16 -8.58
CA HIS A 746 -5.49 -30.89 -7.62
C HIS A 746 -6.48 -29.81 -8.14
N PRO A 747 -7.81 -29.99 -7.97
CA PRO A 747 -8.80 -29.03 -8.47
C PRO A 747 -8.61 -27.59 -7.96
N LEU A 748 -8.11 -27.40 -6.73
CA LEU A 748 -7.82 -26.07 -6.16
C LEU A 748 -6.57 -25.42 -6.77
N ALA A 749 -5.79 -26.14 -7.57
CA ALA A 749 -4.58 -25.63 -8.21
C ALA A 749 -4.70 -25.49 -9.74
N GLN A 750 -5.89 -25.62 -10.29
CA GLN A 750 -6.11 -25.50 -11.74
C GLN A 750 -5.71 -24.11 -12.26
N GLY A 751 -4.95 -24.08 -13.37
CA GLY A 751 -4.41 -22.84 -13.94
C GLY A 751 -3.15 -22.31 -13.25
N MET A 752 -2.68 -22.99 -12.18
CA MET A 752 -1.41 -22.67 -11.51
C MET A 752 -0.21 -23.23 -12.29
N ARG A 753 0.96 -22.63 -12.05
CA ARG A 753 2.25 -23.22 -12.40
C ARG A 753 2.65 -24.26 -11.34
N PRO A 754 3.55 -25.21 -11.67
CA PRO A 754 4.06 -26.20 -10.70
C PRO A 754 4.83 -25.58 -9.53
N GLU A 755 5.30 -24.35 -9.69
CA GLU A 755 6.04 -23.59 -8.69
C GLU A 755 5.49 -22.18 -8.59
N VAL A 756 5.46 -21.64 -7.38
CA VAL A 756 5.00 -20.29 -7.09
C VAL A 756 5.83 -19.66 -5.96
N ALA A 757 6.01 -18.35 -6.01
CA ALA A 757 6.49 -17.58 -4.88
C ALA A 757 5.31 -17.26 -3.93
N THR A 758 5.41 -17.68 -2.68
CA THR A 758 4.46 -17.32 -1.62
C THR A 758 5.03 -16.20 -0.77
N PHE A 759 4.17 -15.31 -0.31
CA PHE A 759 4.58 -14.26 0.60
C PHE A 759 4.54 -14.77 2.04
N PHE A 760 5.66 -14.71 2.75
CA PHE A 760 5.83 -15.24 4.09
C PHE A 760 6.28 -14.14 5.05
N ARG A 761 5.42 -13.78 6.00
CA ARG A 761 5.69 -12.77 7.04
C ARG A 761 5.35 -13.34 8.41
N ARG A 762 6.32 -14.03 9.06
CA ARG A 762 6.07 -14.80 10.29
C ARG A 762 4.91 -15.79 10.15
N SER A 763 4.70 -16.26 8.94
CA SER A 763 3.60 -17.13 8.53
C SER A 763 3.75 -18.56 9.07
N ARG A 764 2.92 -19.49 8.59
CA ARG A 764 2.79 -20.85 9.12
C ARG A 764 3.47 -21.89 8.22
N ALA A 765 3.58 -23.09 8.77
CA ALA A 765 3.81 -24.31 8.02
C ALA A 765 3.00 -25.42 8.68
N PHE A 766 2.21 -26.16 7.90
CA PHE A 766 1.34 -27.18 8.52
C PHE A 766 2.06 -28.50 8.73
N GLU A 767 1.59 -29.18 9.78
CA GLU A 767 1.81 -30.60 10.00
C GLU A 767 0.47 -31.32 10.05
N VAL A 768 0.33 -32.39 9.27
CA VAL A 768 -0.86 -33.25 9.28
C VAL A 768 -0.73 -34.25 10.41
N LEU A 769 -1.68 -34.22 11.34
CA LEU A 769 -1.68 -35.11 12.50
C LEU A 769 -2.25 -36.48 12.12
N ARG A 770 -1.57 -37.53 12.58
CA ARG A 770 -2.11 -38.91 12.52
C ARG A 770 -2.99 -39.12 13.72
N LEU A 771 -4.28 -39.26 13.51
CA LEU A 771 -5.21 -39.62 14.60
C LEU A 771 -4.97 -41.09 14.99
N SER A 772 -4.37 -41.35 16.16
CA SER A 772 -4.29 -42.68 16.73
C SER A 772 -5.47 -42.87 17.68
N ARG A 773 -6.27 -43.91 17.47
CA ARG A 773 -7.27 -44.34 18.47
C ARG A 773 -6.59 -45.30 19.48
N THR A 774 -6.51 -44.93 20.74
CA THR A 774 -6.19 -45.83 21.81
C THR A 774 -7.45 -46.64 22.19
N ARG A 775 -7.39 -47.95 22.05
CA ARG A 775 -8.38 -48.83 22.65
C ARG A 775 -7.94 -49.19 24.10
N GLU A 776 -8.90 -49.23 25.01
CA GLU A 776 -8.64 -49.81 26.34
C GLU A 776 -8.04 -51.22 26.20
N GLY A 777 -6.78 -51.37 26.62
CA GLY A 777 -6.08 -52.66 26.52
C GLY A 777 -4.63 -52.57 25.99
N GLY A 778 -4.09 -51.38 25.75
CA GLY A 778 -2.62 -51.17 25.51
C GLY A 778 -2.06 -51.60 24.18
N ARG A 779 -2.86 -51.97 23.19
CA ARG A 779 -2.41 -52.16 21.80
C ARG A 779 -2.75 -50.94 20.96
N VAL A 780 -1.75 -50.25 20.42
CA VAL A 780 -1.92 -49.19 19.43
C VAL A 780 -2.21 -49.85 18.08
N GLU A 781 -3.48 -49.94 17.72
CA GLU A 781 -3.86 -50.22 16.32
C GLU A 781 -3.96 -48.91 15.56
N THR A 782 -3.14 -48.72 14.53
CA THR A 782 -3.33 -47.67 13.53
C THR A 782 -4.56 -48.08 12.69
N ALA A 783 -5.74 -47.62 13.12
CA ALA A 783 -6.92 -47.76 12.29
C ALA A 783 -6.75 -46.88 11.05
N ALA A 784 -7.18 -47.40 9.90
CA ALA A 784 -7.36 -46.57 8.68
C ALA A 784 -8.23 -45.36 9.03
N PRO A 785 -7.89 -44.15 8.57
CA PRO A 785 -8.64 -42.95 8.91
C PRO A 785 -10.11 -43.11 8.47
N ALA A 786 -11.02 -42.95 9.43
CA ALA A 786 -12.47 -43.02 9.18
C ALA A 786 -13.02 -41.76 8.46
N GLU A 787 -12.17 -40.78 8.19
CA GLU A 787 -12.45 -39.54 7.43
C GLU A 787 -11.55 -39.46 6.21
N PRO A 788 -11.99 -38.80 5.12
CA PRO A 788 -11.13 -38.59 3.96
C PRO A 788 -9.83 -37.87 4.38
N PRO A 789 -8.70 -38.28 3.80
CA PRO A 789 -7.39 -37.76 4.20
C PRO A 789 -7.28 -36.26 3.90
N VAL A 790 -6.47 -35.55 4.71
CA VAL A 790 -6.10 -34.15 4.43
C VAL A 790 -5.43 -34.07 3.05
N GLU A 791 -5.96 -33.24 2.18
CA GLU A 791 -5.46 -33.02 0.83
C GLU A 791 -4.46 -31.86 0.85
N VAL A 792 -3.24 -32.12 0.39
CA VAL A 792 -2.19 -31.08 0.36
C VAL A 792 -2.10 -30.51 -1.06
N VAL A 793 -2.44 -29.24 -1.19
CA VAL A 793 -2.50 -28.51 -2.47
C VAL A 793 -1.17 -27.84 -2.80
N VAL A 794 -0.53 -27.23 -1.79
CA VAL A 794 0.77 -26.53 -1.92
C VAL A 794 1.69 -26.98 -0.80
N ARG A 795 2.98 -27.16 -1.12
CA ARG A 795 4.06 -27.44 -0.17
C ARG A 795 5.18 -26.42 -0.33
N TYR A 796 5.79 -25.97 0.76
CA TYR A 796 7.09 -25.30 0.66
C TYR A 796 8.11 -26.24 -0.01
N SER A 797 8.95 -25.68 -0.87
CA SER A 797 9.97 -26.45 -1.58
C SER A 797 10.93 -27.13 -0.62
N ARG A 798 11.62 -28.19 -1.08
CA ARG A 798 12.58 -28.91 -0.24
C ARG A 798 13.94 -28.23 -0.19
N GLU A 799 14.26 -27.43 -1.21
CA GLU A 799 15.53 -26.78 -1.43
C GLU A 799 15.32 -25.38 -2.01
N ASN A 800 16.29 -24.49 -1.81
CA ASN A 800 16.26 -23.11 -2.33
C ASN A 800 14.98 -22.38 -1.95
N ILE A 801 14.56 -22.50 -0.70
CA ILE A 801 13.27 -22.03 -0.22
C ILE A 801 13.20 -20.50 -0.25
N LEU A 802 14.26 -19.79 0.21
CA LEU A 802 14.29 -18.34 0.19
C LEU A 802 14.55 -17.80 -1.22
N MET A 803 13.54 -17.17 -1.82
CA MET A 803 13.64 -16.56 -3.15
C MET A 803 14.14 -15.11 -3.09
N SER A 804 13.63 -14.30 -2.17
CA SER A 804 13.98 -12.90 -2.01
C SER A 804 13.73 -12.44 -0.58
N GLY A 805 14.61 -11.63 -0.01
CA GLY A 805 14.51 -11.10 1.34
C GLY A 805 15.54 -11.69 2.31
N TRP A 806 15.06 -12.00 3.50
CA TRP A 806 15.84 -12.55 4.62
C TRP A 806 15.11 -13.71 5.29
N GLY A 807 15.85 -14.74 5.66
CA GLY A 807 15.31 -15.89 6.39
C GLY A 807 16.39 -16.57 7.25
N ILE A 808 15.96 -17.05 8.40
CA ILE A 808 16.74 -17.89 9.31
C ILE A 808 15.99 -19.20 9.47
N GLY A 809 16.66 -20.33 9.27
CA GLY A 809 16.12 -21.67 9.54
C GLY A 809 15.05 -22.16 8.56
N GLN A 810 14.77 -21.48 7.45
CA GLN A 810 13.76 -21.87 6.47
C GLN A 810 13.98 -23.28 5.91
N GLU A 811 15.22 -23.65 5.62
CA GLU A 811 15.57 -24.98 5.07
C GLU A 811 15.29 -26.10 6.09
N ARG A 812 15.40 -25.82 7.38
CA ARG A 812 15.13 -26.79 8.47
C ARG A 812 13.63 -26.91 8.78
N HIS A 813 12.92 -25.79 8.80
CA HIS A 813 11.57 -25.73 9.36
C HIS A 813 10.46 -25.72 8.32
N LEU A 814 10.75 -25.32 7.05
CA LEU A 814 9.74 -25.28 5.98
C LEU A 814 9.86 -26.43 4.99
N ALA A 815 11.05 -27.04 4.82
CA ALA A 815 11.31 -28.00 3.72
C ALA A 815 10.26 -29.10 3.59
N GLY A 816 9.50 -29.10 2.49
CA GLY A 816 8.47 -30.07 2.16
C GLY A 816 7.20 -30.02 3.00
N ARG A 817 7.08 -29.08 3.95
CA ARG A 817 5.86 -28.93 4.77
C ARG A 817 4.69 -28.41 3.94
N PRO A 818 3.45 -28.82 4.27
CA PRO A 818 2.27 -28.28 3.64
C PRO A 818 2.14 -26.76 3.89
N ALA A 819 1.84 -26.03 2.82
CA ALA A 819 1.61 -24.59 2.81
C ALA A 819 0.14 -24.22 2.51
N MET A 820 -0.59 -25.14 1.84
CA MET A 820 -2.03 -25.02 1.65
C MET A 820 -2.64 -26.43 1.72
N VAL A 821 -3.70 -26.57 2.50
CA VAL A 821 -4.41 -27.84 2.66
C VAL A 821 -5.91 -27.68 2.51
N ARG A 822 -6.58 -28.73 2.03
CA ARG A 822 -8.04 -28.89 2.13
C ARG A 822 -8.30 -30.00 3.13
N VAL A 823 -9.09 -29.70 4.14
CA VAL A 823 -9.46 -30.62 5.23
C VAL A 823 -10.95 -30.89 5.14
N PRO A 824 -11.38 -32.06 4.69
CA PRO A 824 -12.80 -32.45 4.75
C PRO A 824 -13.29 -32.47 6.21
N HIS A 825 -14.52 -31.95 6.46
CA HIS A 825 -15.13 -31.93 7.77
C HIS A 825 -16.65 -32.06 7.64
N GLY A 826 -17.20 -33.22 7.98
CA GLY A 826 -18.59 -33.57 7.70
C GLY A 826 -18.85 -33.64 6.18
N GLN A 827 -19.83 -32.87 5.68
CA GLN A 827 -20.15 -32.78 4.25
C GLN A 827 -19.41 -31.63 3.53
N GLY A 828 -18.77 -30.74 4.28
CA GLY A 828 -18.04 -29.61 3.76
C GLY A 828 -16.52 -29.75 3.95
N ALA A 829 -15.83 -28.61 3.94
CA ALA A 829 -14.36 -28.60 4.09
C ALA A 829 -13.85 -27.25 4.64
N ALA A 830 -12.66 -27.31 5.25
CA ALA A 830 -11.83 -26.12 5.48
C ALA A 830 -10.67 -26.10 4.49
N VAL A 831 -10.40 -24.94 3.89
CA VAL A 831 -9.25 -24.67 3.03
C VAL A 831 -8.35 -23.68 3.76
N LEU A 832 -7.20 -24.16 4.19
CA LEU A 832 -6.30 -23.43 5.08
C LEU A 832 -5.03 -23.03 4.32
N PHE A 833 -4.69 -21.76 4.34
CA PHE A 833 -3.45 -21.21 3.82
C PHE A 833 -2.48 -20.95 4.96
N ALA A 834 -1.27 -21.45 4.86
CA ALA A 834 -0.19 -21.18 5.82
C ALA A 834 0.59 -19.89 5.51
N PHE A 835 0.10 -19.07 4.59
CA PHE A 835 0.68 -17.81 4.14
C PHE A 835 -0.43 -16.86 3.70
N GLN A 836 -0.08 -15.58 3.49
CA GLN A 836 -1.00 -14.56 2.98
C GLN A 836 -1.07 -14.59 1.44
N PRO A 837 -2.11 -15.21 0.82
CA PRO A 837 -2.12 -15.44 -0.63
C PRO A 837 -2.42 -14.19 -1.46
N GLN A 838 -2.86 -13.09 -0.83
CA GLN A 838 -3.16 -11.82 -1.50
C GLN A 838 -2.36 -10.63 -0.96
N PHE A 839 -1.48 -10.82 0.01
CA PHE A 839 -0.76 -9.81 0.78
C PHE A 839 -0.62 -8.45 0.05
N ARG A 840 -1.32 -7.42 0.54
CA ARG A 840 -1.29 -6.05 -0.01
C ARG A 840 -1.46 -5.97 -1.53
N SER A 841 -2.25 -6.88 -2.11
CA SER A 841 -2.45 -6.98 -3.57
C SER A 841 -1.18 -7.21 -4.41
N GLN A 842 -0.09 -7.67 -3.82
CA GLN A 842 1.22 -7.85 -4.48
C GLN A 842 1.37 -9.25 -5.12
N PRO A 843 1.18 -10.40 -4.41
CA PRO A 843 1.49 -11.73 -4.93
C PRO A 843 0.39 -12.28 -5.85
N ARG A 844 0.19 -11.66 -7.02
CA ARG A 844 -0.85 -12.07 -7.97
C ARG A 844 -0.68 -13.49 -8.50
N GLY A 845 0.52 -14.07 -8.38
CA GLY A 845 0.80 -15.46 -8.71
C GLY A 845 0.01 -16.47 -7.88
N THR A 846 -0.45 -16.10 -6.67
CA THR A 846 -1.20 -16.97 -5.75
C THR A 846 -2.72 -16.75 -5.78
N TYR A 847 -3.24 -15.74 -6.46
CA TYR A 847 -4.68 -15.39 -6.49
C TYR A 847 -5.57 -16.54 -6.96
N LYS A 848 -5.11 -17.32 -7.96
CA LYS A 848 -5.88 -18.46 -8.48
C LYS A 848 -6.18 -19.51 -7.42
N LEU A 849 -5.34 -19.66 -6.41
CA LEU A 849 -5.61 -20.57 -5.29
C LEU A 849 -6.86 -20.12 -4.51
N ILE A 850 -7.01 -18.81 -4.28
CA ILE A 850 -8.20 -18.21 -3.65
C ILE A 850 -9.42 -18.45 -4.55
N PHE A 851 -9.34 -18.06 -5.83
CA PHE A 851 -10.46 -18.16 -6.76
C PHE A 851 -10.93 -19.59 -6.94
N ASN A 852 -10.00 -20.55 -7.01
CA ASN A 852 -10.32 -21.95 -7.10
C ASN A 852 -11.00 -22.48 -5.84
N ALA A 853 -10.62 -22.01 -4.65
CA ALA A 853 -11.29 -22.37 -3.40
C ALA A 853 -12.74 -21.85 -3.40
N LEU A 854 -12.97 -20.61 -3.86
CA LEU A 854 -14.31 -20.01 -3.94
C LEU A 854 -15.20 -20.72 -4.98
N PHE A 855 -14.70 -20.96 -6.19
CA PHE A 855 -15.46 -21.69 -7.22
C PHE A 855 -15.66 -23.16 -6.84
N GLY A 856 -14.66 -23.79 -6.21
CA GLY A 856 -14.71 -25.20 -5.77
C GLY A 856 -15.84 -25.48 -4.79
N ALA A 857 -16.16 -24.52 -3.94
CA ALA A 857 -17.29 -24.61 -2.99
C ALA A 857 -18.66 -24.63 -3.67
N THR A 858 -18.76 -24.26 -4.94
CA THR A 858 -20.03 -24.30 -5.71
C THR A 858 -20.24 -25.57 -6.51
N VAL A 859 -19.25 -26.42 -6.52
CA VAL A 859 -19.25 -27.71 -7.23
C VAL A 859 -19.72 -28.80 -6.26
N PRO A 860 -20.78 -29.60 -6.62
CA PRO A 860 -21.29 -30.68 -5.77
C PRO A 860 -20.26 -31.74 -5.44
#